data_2a2b700ea9cd27afa812f463117e07f2
#
_entry.id   2a2b700ea9cd27afa812f463117e07f2
#
_cell.length_a   1.000
_cell.length_b   1.000
_cell.length_c   1.000
_cell.angle_alpha   90.00
_cell.angle_beta   90.00
_cell.angle_gamma   90.00
#
_symmetry.space_group_name_H-M   'P 1'
#
loop_
_entity.id
_entity.type
_entity.pdbx_description
1 polymer ?
#
loop_
_entity_poly.entity_id
_entity_poly.type
_entity_poly.pdbx_seq_one_letter_code
_entity_poly.pdbx_strand_id
1 'polypeptide(L)'
;MKKQILLLCLALTSLCSYAQTITVKGVVTSASDKEPMIGATVQVKGTGTGTITSIDGDYSLNDVAKDAVLVFSSIGYETQEIKVNGQTVINVVLKDASELLDEVVVIGYGAVKKSDLTSSISTVKGKEITETVTGNAMDALQGKINGVQVTNGGGPGAQPKVLIRGVTTVNGTDPLYVVDGMPVGTNINFLNSNDIESMEVLKDASAAAIYGTRASNGVILITTKKGMAGKTNISFNASAGFQTLSKPKMANAAEYKEVFNTRYTNDGGTSIWNDTGATTNPGGTDWWDEVINKTALVQNYSLNISGGSDKLVYNLSMGYYRNNSQYDYGYWDKINARLNTEYTFNKYVKMGFDIAPRVESWDDTPDLFSAAMSMDPTTPIFKPEDQWVDNEFNNYQRSYNNQEWNPAGSLARQNSHSREMGTIVNTYLQINPIQKLTLRTQFGANAHFRRTDKFTPEFYIDALEQSTLSNVSREMQEWLDWNWTNTATYITTFAEKHNINVMGGFTAERFAEFQSKASRDDVPNNMDQMQEVNAGTQNQKSEGKTAYSTLVSYLGRVMYNYDNRYYLTASIRADGSSRFPKGNKYAIFPSVSASWRIISESFMQDQKIFSNLKLRGGWGRVGNQNIDNDATLTLLGQSDYVFGTAPGRVSGTMVSGVGNNLLKWETVEDWNVGVDMSFLDSRLDMTFEYFQKKSSDMLYQKQNIFAIGYPDWNSTVWMNIGSMKASGWELSLNWHDKVANFRYNVGLNLSAVKNKAVKFSGDGPIQTGGFNSDQIIRNEDGGLISRFYGYVADGIFQNWDEVYAHTNENGKLVQSNAQPGDIRFKDLNHDGVLDENDKTWIGNPYPDLMVGLNLGFSYKNIDFTANFYGTFGNDIFNKTKGLYSGVSGQNVWAGTLQKAWHGEGTSNDIPRLSYNDLNQNYTRVSSFFVEDGSYMRCKLLQVGYTLPKKWLNGTELRLSLSAQNPFTITSYSGMDPERPQIGKDGSVIETGIDGIAYPNPRTFLFGIDLKF
;
A
#
# COMPACT_ATOMS: atom_id res chain seq x y z
N MET A 1 -14.78 69.31 -51.82
CA MET A 1 -14.31 68.36 -50.85
C MET A 1 -15.43 67.82 -49.93
N LYS A 2 -16.38 68.61 -49.40
CA LYS A 2 -17.42 68.02 -48.45
C LYS A 2 -18.45 67.11 -49.18
N LYS A 3 -18.74 67.26 -50.46
CA LYS A 3 -19.65 66.34 -51.21
C LYS A 3 -18.98 65.01 -51.60
N GLN A 4 -17.65 64.96 -51.73
CA GLN A 4 -16.95 63.73 -52.05
C GLN A 4 -16.73 62.82 -50.80
N ILE A 5 -16.59 63.39 -49.57
CA ILE A 5 -16.49 62.66 -48.34
C ILE A 5 -17.86 62.03 -47.97
N LEU A 6 -18.98 62.73 -48.28
CA LEU A 6 -20.32 62.23 -48.06
C LEU A 6 -20.65 60.98 -48.94
N LEU A 7 -20.18 60.98 -50.18
CA LEU A 7 -20.31 59.89 -51.14
C LEU A 7 -19.40 58.67 -50.75
N LEU A 8 -18.24 58.95 -50.21
CA LEU A 8 -17.36 57.90 -49.70
C LEU A 8 -17.91 57.24 -48.42
N CYS A 9 -18.52 57.99 -47.50
CA CYS A 9 -19.21 57.48 -46.34
C CYS A 9 -20.48 56.68 -46.68
N LEU A 10 -21.24 57.12 -47.71
CA LEU A 10 -22.40 56.35 -48.19
C LEU A 10 -21.99 55.07 -48.96
N ALA A 11 -20.81 55.05 -49.63
CA ALA A 11 -20.27 53.82 -50.24
C ALA A 11 -19.68 52.85 -49.22
N LEU A 12 -19.18 53.31 -48.10
CA LEU A 12 -18.69 52.47 -46.98
C LEU A 12 -19.85 51.90 -46.16
N THR A 13 -21.01 52.53 -46.07
CA THR A 13 -22.18 52.00 -45.36
C THR A 13 -22.97 50.98 -46.19
N SER A 14 -22.78 50.90 -47.53
CA SER A 14 -23.42 49.88 -48.37
C SER A 14 -22.67 48.56 -48.47
N LEU A 15 -21.49 48.43 -47.81
CA LEU A 15 -20.69 47.20 -47.72
C LEU A 15 -20.91 46.44 -46.39
N CYS A 16 -21.77 46.86 -45.50
CA CYS A 16 -22.31 46.06 -44.45
C CYS A 16 -23.29 45.03 -45.04
N SER A 17 -22.74 43.92 -45.57
CA SER A 17 -23.51 42.75 -45.90
C SER A 17 -24.15 42.29 -44.59
N TYR A 18 -25.45 42.39 -44.44
CA TYR A 18 -26.22 41.71 -43.41
C TYR A 18 -25.94 40.22 -43.55
N ALA A 19 -25.05 39.69 -42.77
CA ALA A 19 -24.95 38.25 -42.60
C ALA A 19 -26.33 37.79 -42.09
N GLN A 20 -27.11 37.12 -42.96
CA GLN A 20 -28.42 36.59 -42.57
C GLN A 20 -28.14 35.46 -41.60
N THR A 21 -28.27 35.75 -40.30
CA THR A 21 -28.25 34.75 -39.26
C THR A 21 -29.58 34.00 -39.19
N ILE A 22 -29.53 32.75 -38.86
CA ILE A 22 -30.67 31.85 -38.69
C ILE A 22 -30.61 31.19 -37.33
N THR A 23 -31.75 30.74 -36.84
CA THR A 23 -31.80 29.85 -35.68
C THR A 23 -31.70 28.40 -36.15
N VAL A 24 -30.72 27.66 -35.66
CA VAL A 24 -30.54 26.23 -35.94
C VAL A 24 -30.99 25.42 -34.72
N LYS A 25 -31.84 24.42 -34.97
CA LYS A 25 -32.37 23.51 -33.95
C LYS A 25 -32.09 22.07 -34.36
N GLY A 26 -32.18 21.12 -33.47
CA GLY A 26 -32.07 19.70 -33.77
C GLY A 26 -31.93 18.86 -32.53
N VAL A 27 -31.76 17.57 -32.72
CA VAL A 27 -31.57 16.57 -31.67
C VAL A 27 -30.21 15.90 -31.87
N VAL A 28 -29.47 15.76 -30.79
CA VAL A 28 -28.22 15.00 -30.76
C VAL A 28 -28.51 13.66 -30.07
N THR A 29 -28.18 12.56 -30.76
CA THR A 29 -28.36 11.18 -30.25
C THR A 29 -27.06 10.42 -30.30
N SER A 30 -26.93 9.42 -29.49
CA SER A 30 -25.79 8.49 -29.47
C SER A 30 -25.95 7.45 -30.61
N ALA A 31 -24.85 7.06 -31.25
CA ALA A 31 -24.83 6.04 -32.29
C ALA A 31 -25.06 4.63 -31.69
N SER A 32 -24.62 4.41 -30.43
CA SER A 32 -24.59 3.09 -29.78
C SER A 32 -25.95 2.62 -29.27
N ASP A 33 -26.78 3.54 -28.75
CA ASP A 33 -28.06 3.22 -28.13
C ASP A 33 -29.25 4.00 -28.71
N LYS A 34 -28.95 4.98 -29.57
CA LYS A 34 -29.92 5.91 -30.19
C LYS A 34 -30.69 6.75 -29.16
N GLU A 35 -30.22 6.80 -27.91
CA GLU A 35 -30.82 7.65 -26.89
C GLU A 35 -30.43 9.13 -27.08
N PRO A 36 -31.30 10.08 -26.69
CA PRO A 36 -30.98 11.50 -26.67
C PRO A 36 -29.76 11.80 -25.81
N MET A 37 -28.85 12.62 -26.31
CA MET A 37 -27.63 13.00 -25.60
C MET A 37 -27.87 14.25 -24.76
N ILE A 38 -27.89 14.11 -23.44
CA ILE A 38 -28.02 15.19 -22.48
C ILE A 38 -26.69 15.93 -22.32
N GLY A 39 -26.68 17.25 -22.40
CA GLY A 39 -25.47 18.06 -22.11
C GLY A 39 -24.39 18.03 -23.19
N ALA A 40 -24.68 17.51 -24.39
CA ALA A 40 -23.77 17.62 -25.51
C ALA A 40 -23.59 19.09 -25.91
N THR A 41 -22.35 19.53 -26.13
CA THR A 41 -22.04 20.91 -26.53
C THR A 41 -22.23 21.08 -28.03
N VAL A 42 -22.95 22.14 -28.40
CA VAL A 42 -23.12 22.55 -29.78
C VAL A 42 -22.58 23.98 -29.93
N GLN A 43 -21.50 24.18 -30.67
CA GLN A 43 -20.80 25.46 -30.78
C GLN A 43 -20.56 25.86 -32.22
N VAL A 44 -20.65 27.14 -32.53
CA VAL A 44 -20.25 27.69 -33.83
C VAL A 44 -18.72 27.79 -33.88
N LYS A 45 -18.09 27.07 -34.82
CA LYS A 45 -16.63 26.98 -34.97
C LYS A 45 -15.98 28.35 -35.05
N GLY A 46 -14.99 28.61 -34.19
CA GLY A 46 -14.24 29.88 -34.18
C GLY A 46 -14.94 31.06 -33.50
N THR A 47 -16.08 30.82 -32.84
CA THR A 47 -16.81 31.85 -32.08
C THR A 47 -17.04 31.42 -30.65
N GLY A 48 -17.49 32.37 -29.79
CA GLY A 48 -17.96 32.06 -28.45
C GLY A 48 -19.43 31.62 -28.35
N THR A 49 -20.13 31.51 -29.48
CA THR A 49 -21.56 31.21 -29.56
C THR A 49 -21.77 29.70 -29.51
N GLY A 50 -22.47 29.23 -28.50
CA GLY A 50 -22.76 27.81 -28.27
C GLY A 50 -23.94 27.58 -27.34
N THR A 51 -24.42 26.34 -27.30
CA THR A 51 -25.47 25.86 -26.41
C THR A 51 -25.17 24.42 -26.00
N ILE A 52 -25.91 23.90 -25.01
CA ILE A 52 -25.89 22.48 -24.64
C ILE A 52 -27.24 21.85 -24.90
N THR A 53 -27.27 20.56 -25.18
CA THR A 53 -28.50 19.80 -25.39
C THR A 53 -29.28 19.62 -24.11
N SER A 54 -30.62 19.63 -24.19
CA SER A 54 -31.56 19.40 -23.12
C SER A 54 -31.61 17.89 -22.71
N ILE A 55 -32.49 17.56 -21.78
CA ILE A 55 -32.74 16.18 -21.32
C ILE A 55 -33.28 15.27 -22.45
N ASP A 56 -33.93 15.84 -23.43
CA ASP A 56 -34.46 15.15 -24.61
C ASP A 56 -33.45 15.22 -25.80
N GLY A 57 -32.21 15.66 -25.56
CA GLY A 57 -31.16 15.79 -26.58
C GLY A 57 -31.35 16.93 -27.55
N ASP A 58 -32.40 17.74 -27.40
CA ASP A 58 -32.68 18.89 -28.32
C ASP A 58 -31.82 20.10 -27.97
N TYR A 59 -31.47 20.85 -29.00
CA TYR A 59 -30.75 22.11 -28.89
C TYR A 59 -31.38 23.20 -29.77
N SER A 60 -31.17 24.45 -29.38
CA SER A 60 -31.51 25.61 -30.18
C SER A 60 -30.41 26.65 -30.08
N LEU A 61 -29.83 27.04 -31.23
CA LEU A 61 -28.74 27.97 -31.31
C LEU A 61 -29.18 29.16 -32.22
N ASN A 62 -29.23 30.34 -31.63
CA ASN A 62 -29.63 31.56 -32.34
C ASN A 62 -28.41 32.25 -32.96
N ASP A 63 -28.67 33.17 -33.91
CA ASP A 63 -27.68 34.02 -34.53
C ASP A 63 -26.54 33.28 -35.25
N VAL A 64 -26.83 32.12 -35.85
CA VAL A 64 -25.89 31.31 -36.62
C VAL A 64 -25.83 31.81 -38.09
N ALA A 65 -24.63 32.08 -38.59
CA ALA A 65 -24.44 32.42 -39.99
C ALA A 65 -24.80 31.22 -40.91
N LYS A 66 -25.43 31.49 -42.08
CA LYS A 66 -25.88 30.40 -42.97
C LYS A 66 -24.77 29.47 -43.48
N ASP A 67 -23.55 29.95 -43.51
CA ASP A 67 -22.34 29.24 -43.96
C ASP A 67 -21.48 28.73 -42.75
N ALA A 68 -21.93 28.90 -41.52
CA ALA A 68 -21.21 28.47 -40.32
C ALA A 68 -21.00 26.96 -40.28
N VAL A 69 -20.02 26.53 -39.48
CA VAL A 69 -19.78 25.14 -39.12
C VAL A 69 -20.17 24.99 -37.65
N LEU A 70 -21.05 24.06 -37.34
CA LEU A 70 -21.36 23.67 -36.00
C LEU A 70 -20.45 22.51 -35.57
N VAL A 71 -19.89 22.61 -34.35
CA VAL A 71 -19.08 21.58 -33.69
C VAL A 71 -19.96 20.96 -32.63
N PHE A 72 -20.18 19.67 -32.74
CA PHE A 72 -20.91 18.85 -31.78
C PHE A 72 -19.93 18.00 -31.00
N SER A 73 -19.90 18.13 -29.69
CA SER A 73 -18.98 17.38 -28.83
C SER A 73 -19.66 16.96 -27.54
N SER A 74 -19.30 15.78 -27.05
CA SER A 74 -19.71 15.26 -25.74
C SER A 74 -18.63 14.34 -25.22
N ILE A 75 -18.50 14.24 -23.89
CA ILE A 75 -17.50 13.36 -23.25
C ILE A 75 -17.79 11.91 -23.62
N GLY A 76 -16.78 11.21 -24.15
CA GLY A 76 -16.92 9.82 -24.61
C GLY A 76 -17.41 9.66 -26.04
N TYR A 77 -17.53 10.74 -26.82
CA TYR A 77 -17.99 10.71 -28.21
C TYR A 77 -17.06 11.45 -29.16
N GLU A 78 -17.00 11.00 -30.44
CA GLU A 78 -16.24 11.68 -31.48
C GLU A 78 -16.85 13.05 -31.77
N THR A 79 -16.02 14.09 -31.75
CA THR A 79 -16.45 15.43 -32.17
C THR A 79 -16.79 15.47 -33.65
N GLN A 80 -17.98 15.94 -33.98
CA GLN A 80 -18.42 16.10 -35.39
C GLN A 80 -18.56 17.56 -35.76
N GLU A 81 -18.10 17.89 -36.95
CA GLU A 81 -18.24 19.23 -37.58
C GLU A 81 -19.21 19.14 -38.73
N ILE A 82 -20.29 19.93 -38.66
CA ILE A 82 -21.34 19.95 -39.71
C ILE A 82 -21.55 21.37 -40.20
N LYS A 83 -21.45 21.55 -41.50
CA LYS A 83 -21.77 22.84 -42.14
C LYS A 83 -23.28 23.10 -42.13
N VAL A 84 -23.67 24.27 -41.69
CA VAL A 84 -25.08 24.65 -41.58
C VAL A 84 -25.74 24.74 -42.95
N ASN A 85 -25.08 25.29 -43.96
CA ASN A 85 -25.57 25.42 -45.36
C ASN A 85 -27.00 25.96 -45.45
N GLY A 86 -27.37 26.87 -44.54
CA GLY A 86 -28.70 27.46 -44.45
C GLY A 86 -29.81 26.56 -43.88
N GLN A 87 -29.49 25.37 -43.40
CA GLN A 87 -30.44 24.47 -42.72
C GLN A 87 -30.83 25.01 -41.35
N THR A 88 -32.12 24.97 -41.03
CA THR A 88 -32.67 25.39 -39.74
C THR A 88 -32.89 24.22 -38.77
N VAL A 89 -32.82 22.96 -39.27
CA VAL A 89 -32.89 21.75 -38.45
C VAL A 89 -31.73 20.83 -38.80
N ILE A 90 -30.87 20.50 -37.85
CA ILE A 90 -29.72 19.61 -38.03
C ILE A 90 -29.73 18.58 -36.89
N ASN A 91 -30.09 17.35 -37.19
CA ASN A 91 -30.01 16.23 -36.24
C ASN A 91 -28.69 15.53 -36.39
N VAL A 92 -28.06 15.17 -35.25
CA VAL A 92 -26.68 14.63 -35.24
C VAL A 92 -26.66 13.35 -34.44
N VAL A 93 -25.96 12.36 -35.00
CA VAL A 93 -25.66 11.09 -34.27
C VAL A 93 -24.18 11.07 -33.98
N LEU A 94 -23.82 11.25 -32.70
CA LEU A 94 -22.43 11.15 -32.26
C LEU A 94 -22.03 9.70 -32.11
N LYS A 95 -20.88 9.33 -32.65
CA LYS A 95 -20.28 8.01 -32.45
C LYS A 95 -19.50 7.98 -31.15
N ASP A 96 -19.53 6.84 -30.48
CA ASP A 96 -18.67 6.64 -29.32
C ASP A 96 -17.20 6.87 -29.72
N ALA A 97 -16.49 7.73 -29.03
CA ALA A 97 -15.05 7.84 -29.20
C ALA A 97 -14.44 6.53 -28.67
N SER A 98 -13.44 5.99 -29.36
CA SER A 98 -12.61 4.97 -28.75
C SER A 98 -11.89 5.62 -27.57
N GLU A 99 -12.35 5.35 -26.35
CA GLU A 99 -11.99 6.06 -25.10
C GLU A 99 -10.49 6.18 -24.81
N LEU A 100 -9.66 5.45 -25.50
CA LEU A 100 -8.23 5.28 -25.18
C LEU A 100 -7.29 6.36 -25.74
N LEU A 101 -7.70 7.19 -26.69
CA LEU A 101 -6.78 8.10 -27.38
C LEU A 101 -6.75 9.54 -26.84
N ASP A 102 -7.79 9.99 -26.16
CA ASP A 102 -7.88 11.35 -25.60
C ASP A 102 -7.85 11.43 -24.06
N GLU A 103 -7.63 10.30 -23.36
CA GLU A 103 -7.46 10.27 -21.90
C GLU A 103 -6.25 11.13 -21.51
N VAL A 104 -6.48 12.11 -20.63
CA VAL A 104 -5.42 12.99 -20.10
C VAL A 104 -4.92 12.41 -18.79
N VAL A 105 -3.61 12.23 -18.69
CA VAL A 105 -2.92 11.70 -17.52
C VAL A 105 -2.11 12.81 -16.88
N VAL A 106 -2.17 12.93 -15.55
CA VAL A 106 -1.33 13.85 -14.79
C VAL A 106 0.09 13.28 -14.69
N ILE A 107 1.09 14.06 -15.11
CA ILE A 107 2.50 13.69 -15.02
C ILE A 107 3.26 14.83 -14.36
N GLY A 108 3.71 14.63 -13.16
CA GLY A 108 4.47 15.64 -12.45
C GLY A 108 3.66 16.92 -12.27
N TYR A 109 4.20 18.00 -12.77
CA TYR A 109 3.58 19.33 -12.67
C TYR A 109 2.77 19.71 -13.92
N GLY A 110 2.26 18.74 -14.69
CA GLY A 110 1.46 18.97 -15.89
C GLY A 110 0.57 17.78 -16.23
N ALA A 111 -0.37 18.03 -17.15
CA ALA A 111 -1.23 17.00 -17.70
C ALA A 111 -0.92 16.81 -19.18
N VAL A 112 -0.85 15.57 -19.66
CA VAL A 112 -0.56 15.21 -21.05
C VAL A 112 -1.53 14.14 -21.54
N LYS A 113 -1.72 14.04 -22.83
CA LYS A 113 -2.51 12.95 -23.41
C LYS A 113 -1.82 11.62 -23.17
N LYS A 114 -2.57 10.58 -22.87
CA LYS A 114 -2.07 9.20 -22.68
C LYS A 114 -1.32 8.69 -23.92
N SER A 115 -1.76 9.09 -25.10
CA SER A 115 -1.07 8.82 -26.37
C SER A 115 0.36 9.34 -26.42
N ASP A 116 0.64 10.46 -25.74
CA ASP A 116 1.93 11.15 -25.77
C ASP A 116 2.93 10.64 -24.73
N LEU A 117 2.50 9.72 -23.86
CA LEU A 117 3.35 9.13 -22.84
C LEU A 117 4.47 8.28 -23.47
N THR A 118 5.70 8.53 -23.05
CA THR A 118 6.89 7.76 -23.45
C THR A 118 7.34 6.78 -22.37
N SER A 119 6.79 6.89 -21.15
CA SER A 119 7.15 6.16 -19.94
C SER A 119 6.05 5.18 -19.49
N SER A 120 6.38 4.32 -18.54
CA SER A 120 5.46 3.33 -17.97
C SER A 120 4.59 3.95 -16.88
N ILE A 121 3.33 4.20 -17.20
CA ILE A 121 2.33 4.74 -16.28
C ILE A 121 1.09 3.87 -16.33
N SER A 122 0.59 3.47 -15.16
CA SER A 122 -0.68 2.76 -15.03
C SER A 122 -1.66 3.63 -14.26
N THR A 123 -2.90 3.71 -14.75
CA THR A 123 -3.97 4.51 -14.14
C THR A 123 -5.09 3.62 -13.63
N VAL A 124 -5.59 3.89 -12.41
CA VAL A 124 -6.82 3.32 -11.86
C VAL A 124 -7.80 4.46 -11.60
N LYS A 125 -9.02 4.33 -12.11
CA LYS A 125 -10.06 5.36 -11.98
C LYS A 125 -10.72 5.30 -10.60
N GLY A 126 -11.20 6.44 -10.11
CA GLY A 126 -11.86 6.55 -8.80
C GLY A 126 -13.03 5.59 -8.61
N LYS A 127 -13.80 5.28 -9.67
CA LYS A 127 -14.86 4.28 -9.63
C LYS A 127 -14.33 2.90 -9.23
N GLU A 128 -13.23 2.46 -9.80
CA GLU A 128 -12.62 1.17 -9.48
C GLU A 128 -12.07 1.12 -8.04
N ILE A 129 -11.58 2.27 -7.54
CA ILE A 129 -11.08 2.40 -6.17
C ILE A 129 -12.23 2.28 -5.16
N THR A 130 -13.36 2.93 -5.44
CA THR A 130 -14.53 2.95 -4.53
C THR A 130 -15.34 1.67 -4.52
N GLU A 131 -15.12 0.72 -5.44
CA GLU A 131 -15.71 -0.62 -5.39
C GLU A 131 -15.30 -1.39 -4.13
N THR A 132 -14.08 -1.15 -3.64
CA THR A 132 -13.58 -1.75 -2.41
C THR A 132 -13.76 -0.75 -1.26
N VAL A 133 -14.56 -1.11 -0.26
CA VAL A 133 -14.72 -0.30 0.96
C VAL A 133 -13.53 -0.58 1.87
N THR A 134 -12.64 0.37 1.97
CA THR A 134 -11.40 0.25 2.75
C THR A 134 -11.03 1.57 3.41
N GLY A 135 -10.31 1.48 4.52
CA GLY A 135 -9.75 2.64 5.22
C GLY A 135 -8.56 3.26 4.49
N ASN A 136 -7.84 2.47 3.69
CA ASN A 136 -6.70 2.94 2.87
C ASN A 136 -6.93 2.60 1.39
N ALA A 137 -6.89 3.62 0.54
CA ALA A 137 -7.14 3.47 -0.88
C ALA A 137 -6.12 2.56 -1.61
N MET A 138 -4.95 2.28 -1.00
CA MET A 138 -3.96 1.37 -1.58
C MET A 138 -4.43 -0.07 -1.62
N ASP A 139 -5.25 -0.52 -0.67
CA ASP A 139 -5.82 -1.87 -0.68
C ASP A 139 -6.63 -2.14 -1.97
N ALA A 140 -7.29 -1.10 -2.48
CA ALA A 140 -8.07 -1.19 -3.72
C ALA A 140 -7.22 -1.36 -4.99
N LEU A 141 -5.90 -1.12 -4.93
CA LEU A 141 -4.98 -1.30 -6.06
C LEU A 141 -4.50 -2.74 -6.23
N GLN A 142 -4.65 -3.60 -5.21
CA GLN A 142 -4.15 -4.97 -5.26
C GLN A 142 -4.76 -5.75 -6.43
N GLY A 143 -3.91 -6.29 -7.32
CA GLY A 143 -4.30 -7.03 -8.51
C GLY A 143 -4.84 -6.18 -9.68
N LYS A 144 -5.02 -4.87 -9.51
CA LYS A 144 -5.49 -3.97 -10.58
C LYS A 144 -4.35 -3.41 -11.45
N ILE A 145 -3.12 -3.40 -10.93
CA ILE A 145 -1.95 -2.86 -11.63
C ILE A 145 -0.84 -3.93 -11.64
N ASN A 146 -0.32 -4.23 -12.83
CA ASN A 146 0.85 -5.09 -12.97
C ASN A 146 2.12 -4.42 -12.42
N GLY A 147 3.05 -5.21 -11.86
CA GLY A 147 4.30 -4.72 -11.27
C GLY A 147 4.12 -3.98 -9.94
N VAL A 148 2.90 -3.94 -9.39
CA VAL A 148 2.60 -3.37 -8.07
C VAL A 148 2.11 -4.47 -7.15
N GLN A 149 2.92 -4.80 -6.16
CA GLN A 149 2.56 -5.71 -5.09
C GLN A 149 2.01 -4.89 -3.92
N VAL A 150 0.79 -5.19 -3.52
CA VAL A 150 0.17 -4.60 -2.32
C VAL A 150 -0.10 -5.74 -1.36
N THR A 151 0.40 -5.66 -0.14
CA THR A 151 0.16 -6.63 0.93
C THR A 151 -0.57 -5.92 2.06
N ASN A 152 -1.76 -6.38 2.38
CA ASN A 152 -2.62 -5.74 3.38
C ASN A 152 -2.04 -5.88 4.80
N GLY A 153 -2.18 -4.81 5.62
CA GLY A 153 -1.71 -4.77 7.01
C GLY A 153 -2.52 -5.60 8.00
N GLY A 154 -3.74 -6.03 7.65
CA GLY A 154 -4.63 -6.88 8.45
C GLY A 154 -5.50 -6.13 9.44
N GLY A 155 -4.93 -5.51 10.46
CA GLY A 155 -5.64 -4.83 11.55
C GLY A 155 -6.29 -3.50 11.19
N PRO A 156 -7.16 -2.94 12.06
CA PRO A 156 -7.77 -1.62 11.87
C PRO A 156 -6.71 -0.53 11.72
N GLY A 157 -6.83 0.30 10.68
CA GLY A 157 -5.88 1.41 10.44
C GLY A 157 -4.47 0.98 9.98
N ALA A 158 -4.20 -0.32 9.86
CA ALA A 158 -2.91 -0.81 9.41
C ALA A 158 -2.61 -0.36 7.96
N GLN A 159 -1.37 0.07 7.73
CA GLN A 159 -0.94 0.44 6.39
C GLN A 159 -0.62 -0.79 5.55
N PRO A 160 -1.10 -0.87 4.30
CA PRO A 160 -0.64 -1.86 3.37
C PRO A 160 0.82 -1.59 2.96
N LYS A 161 1.61 -2.63 2.81
CA LYS A 161 2.94 -2.57 2.22
C LYS A 161 2.81 -2.52 0.70
N VAL A 162 3.43 -1.53 0.07
CA VAL A 162 3.38 -1.36 -1.40
C VAL A 162 4.80 -1.45 -1.97
N LEU A 163 5.02 -2.37 -2.89
CA LEU A 163 6.27 -2.51 -3.63
C LEU A 163 6.02 -2.32 -5.14
N ILE A 164 6.81 -1.47 -5.79
CA ILE A 164 6.72 -1.20 -7.23
C ILE A 164 7.96 -1.73 -7.93
N ARG A 165 7.79 -2.78 -8.77
CA ARG A 165 8.87 -3.44 -9.52
C ARG A 165 9.97 -4.00 -8.64
N GLY A 166 9.59 -4.60 -7.50
CA GLY A 166 10.50 -5.28 -6.59
C GLY A 166 11.29 -4.35 -5.67
N VAL A 167 12.41 -4.85 -5.18
CA VAL A 167 13.22 -4.26 -4.12
C VAL A 167 14.60 -3.89 -4.64
N THR A 168 15.00 -2.65 -4.48
CA THR A 168 16.33 -2.15 -4.88
C THR A 168 17.09 -1.51 -3.73
N THR A 169 16.47 -1.39 -2.55
CA THR A 169 17.10 -0.86 -1.34
C THR A 169 16.58 -1.60 -0.12
N VAL A 170 17.35 -1.68 0.94
CA VAL A 170 16.91 -2.20 2.24
C VAL A 170 16.33 -1.11 3.13
N ASN A 171 16.42 0.14 2.69
CA ASN A 171 16.12 1.30 3.50
C ASN A 171 15.00 2.14 2.89
N GLY A 172 13.79 2.00 3.43
CA GLY A 172 12.59 2.71 2.99
C GLY A 172 12.16 2.30 1.57
N THR A 173 11.38 1.25 1.46
CA THR A 173 10.93 0.68 0.17
C THR A 173 9.56 1.17 -0.28
N ASP A 174 8.89 1.99 0.52
CA ASP A 174 7.57 2.51 0.20
C ASP A 174 7.63 3.57 -0.91
N PRO A 175 6.65 3.61 -1.81
CA PRO A 175 6.58 4.63 -2.85
C PRO A 175 6.25 6.01 -2.26
N LEU A 176 6.57 7.06 -3.00
CA LEU A 176 6.16 8.42 -2.68
C LEU A 176 4.69 8.63 -3.08
N TYR A 177 3.85 9.09 -2.17
CA TYR A 177 2.50 9.54 -2.49
C TYR A 177 2.46 11.05 -2.73
N VAL A 178 1.77 11.44 -3.80
CA VAL A 178 1.60 12.85 -4.19
C VAL A 178 0.11 13.10 -4.40
N VAL A 179 -0.50 13.96 -3.58
CA VAL A 179 -1.92 14.32 -3.66
C VAL A 179 -2.05 15.72 -4.25
N ASP A 180 -2.70 15.84 -5.41
CA ASP A 180 -2.89 17.11 -6.16
C ASP A 180 -1.59 17.93 -6.33
N GLY A 181 -0.49 17.21 -6.59
CA GLY A 181 0.84 17.80 -6.78
C GLY A 181 1.61 18.09 -5.50
N MET A 182 1.05 17.82 -4.33
CA MET A 182 1.73 17.92 -3.04
C MET A 182 2.25 16.56 -2.58
N PRO A 183 3.56 16.38 -2.36
CA PRO A 183 4.10 15.16 -1.76
C PRO A 183 3.69 15.06 -0.28
N VAL A 184 3.03 13.95 0.09
CA VAL A 184 2.50 13.72 1.45
C VAL A 184 3.22 12.61 2.24
N GLY A 185 4.36 12.11 1.70
CA GLY A 185 5.13 11.05 2.36
C GLY A 185 4.66 9.64 1.97
N THR A 186 4.69 8.71 2.91
CA THR A 186 4.43 7.27 2.68
C THR A 186 3.11 6.79 3.27
N ASN A 187 2.34 7.65 3.95
CA ASN A 187 1.04 7.32 4.56
C ASN A 187 -0.09 8.16 3.97
N ILE A 188 -1.16 7.50 3.52
CA ILE A 188 -2.38 8.13 3.00
C ILE A 188 -3.66 7.66 3.68
N ASN A 189 -3.59 7.06 4.88
CA ASN A 189 -4.77 6.63 5.64
C ASN A 189 -5.79 7.76 5.85
N PHE A 190 -5.30 8.99 5.93
CA PHE A 190 -6.13 10.18 6.08
C PHE A 190 -7.05 10.48 4.89
N LEU A 191 -6.73 9.96 3.69
CA LEU A 191 -7.48 10.26 2.49
C LEU A 191 -8.75 9.38 2.40
N ASN A 192 -9.87 10.00 2.01
CA ASN A 192 -11.08 9.25 1.72
C ASN A 192 -11.03 8.72 0.28
N SER A 193 -11.23 7.42 0.11
CA SER A 193 -11.25 6.78 -1.22
C SER A 193 -12.31 7.38 -2.15
N ASN A 194 -13.43 7.89 -1.59
CA ASN A 194 -14.49 8.57 -2.35
C ASN A 194 -14.10 9.95 -2.91
N ASP A 195 -13.03 10.57 -2.38
CA ASP A 195 -12.52 11.86 -2.89
C ASP A 195 -11.60 11.68 -4.10
N ILE A 196 -11.19 10.47 -4.42
CA ILE A 196 -10.23 10.18 -5.47
C ILE A 196 -10.91 10.14 -6.84
N GLU A 197 -10.38 10.87 -7.81
CA GLU A 197 -10.75 10.82 -9.22
C GLU A 197 -9.94 9.77 -9.99
N SER A 198 -8.61 9.74 -9.73
CA SER A 198 -7.70 8.77 -10.34
C SER A 198 -6.45 8.57 -9.49
N MET A 199 -5.81 7.43 -9.67
CA MET A 199 -4.46 7.14 -9.20
C MET A 199 -3.59 6.73 -10.38
N GLU A 200 -2.45 7.41 -10.55
CA GLU A 200 -1.44 7.09 -11.53
C GLU A 200 -0.19 6.56 -10.85
N VAL A 201 0.26 5.36 -11.24
CA VAL A 201 1.49 4.76 -10.72
C VAL A 201 2.62 4.96 -11.72
N LEU A 202 3.61 5.76 -11.33
CA LEU A 202 4.85 5.99 -12.08
C LEU A 202 5.86 4.90 -11.67
N LYS A 203 6.05 3.91 -12.54
CA LYS A 203 6.81 2.71 -12.21
C LYS A 203 8.29 2.81 -12.58
N ASP A 204 8.64 3.67 -13.52
CA ASP A 204 9.99 3.84 -14.04
C ASP A 204 10.64 5.17 -13.64
N ALA A 205 11.97 5.20 -13.65
CA ALA A 205 12.72 6.40 -13.31
C ALA A 205 12.51 7.56 -14.30
N SER A 206 12.12 7.28 -15.57
CA SER A 206 11.90 8.34 -16.57
C SER A 206 10.64 9.13 -16.27
N ALA A 207 9.59 8.49 -15.74
CA ALA A 207 8.38 9.15 -15.25
C ALA A 207 8.59 9.79 -13.87
N ALA A 208 9.28 9.08 -12.99
CA ALA A 208 9.43 9.42 -11.58
C ALA A 208 10.49 10.50 -11.32
N ALA A 209 11.47 10.71 -12.22
CA ALA A 209 12.60 11.63 -12.04
C ALA A 209 12.18 13.08 -11.74
N ILE A 210 11.01 13.51 -12.18
CA ILE A 210 10.49 14.85 -11.91
C ILE A 210 10.18 15.07 -10.43
N TYR A 211 9.93 13.99 -9.66
CA TYR A 211 9.75 13.99 -8.21
C TYR A 211 11.05 13.76 -7.42
N GLY A 212 12.16 13.44 -8.13
CA GLY A 212 13.52 13.40 -7.62
C GLY A 212 13.79 12.30 -6.63
N THR A 213 14.46 12.65 -5.56
CA THR A 213 15.12 11.75 -4.59
C THR A 213 14.18 10.92 -3.73
N ARG A 214 12.90 11.22 -3.69
CA ARG A 214 11.90 10.42 -2.98
C ARG A 214 11.20 9.40 -3.89
N ALA A 215 11.56 9.39 -5.17
CA ALA A 215 10.91 8.59 -6.21
C ALA A 215 11.65 7.29 -6.55
N SER A 216 12.70 6.91 -5.81
CA SER A 216 13.51 5.71 -6.05
C SER A 216 12.67 4.42 -6.08
N ASN A 217 11.63 4.36 -5.27
CA ASN A 217 10.73 3.20 -5.17
C ASN A 217 9.44 3.37 -6.00
N GLY A 218 9.39 4.39 -6.88
CA GLY A 218 8.22 4.76 -7.65
C GLY A 218 7.38 5.84 -6.97
N VAL A 219 6.40 6.35 -7.72
CA VAL A 219 5.50 7.43 -7.26
C VAL A 219 4.06 7.04 -7.56
N ILE A 220 3.18 7.30 -6.60
CA ILE A 220 1.73 7.17 -6.78
C ILE A 220 1.13 8.57 -6.73
N LEU A 221 0.65 9.02 -7.88
CA LEU A 221 -0.05 10.30 -8.01
C LEU A 221 -1.51 10.07 -7.73
N ILE A 222 -2.08 10.89 -6.88
CA ILE A 222 -3.49 10.83 -6.50
C ILE A 222 -4.11 12.16 -6.91
N THR A 223 -5.03 12.10 -7.85
CA THR A 223 -5.83 13.25 -8.27
C THR A 223 -7.18 13.17 -7.56
N THR A 224 -7.56 14.22 -6.86
CA THR A 224 -8.86 14.28 -6.19
C THR A 224 -9.93 14.92 -7.07
N LYS A 225 -11.19 14.62 -6.78
CA LYS A 225 -12.35 15.17 -7.48
C LYS A 225 -12.39 16.68 -7.39
N LYS A 226 -12.61 17.32 -8.52
CA LYS A 226 -12.72 18.78 -8.63
C LYS A 226 -14.13 19.19 -9.02
N GLY A 227 -14.46 20.45 -8.74
CA GLY A 227 -15.70 21.04 -9.22
C GLY A 227 -15.70 21.20 -10.74
N MET A 228 -16.89 21.16 -11.32
CA MET A 228 -17.11 21.46 -12.73
C MET A 228 -18.16 22.56 -12.87
N ALA A 229 -18.01 23.41 -13.90
CA ALA A 229 -19.05 24.40 -14.21
C ALA A 229 -20.36 23.68 -14.59
N GLY A 230 -21.48 24.14 -14.04
CA GLY A 230 -22.78 23.52 -14.26
C GLY A 230 -23.65 23.48 -13.01
N LYS A 231 -24.70 22.66 -13.05
CA LYS A 231 -25.60 22.45 -11.92
C LYS A 231 -24.85 21.77 -10.76
N THR A 232 -25.27 22.06 -9.55
CA THR A 232 -24.76 21.37 -8.36
C THR A 232 -25.17 19.90 -8.39
N ASN A 233 -24.20 19.02 -8.24
CA ASN A 233 -24.38 17.59 -8.08
C ASN A 233 -24.15 17.22 -6.62
N ILE A 234 -25.06 16.47 -6.03
CA ILE A 234 -24.95 15.96 -4.66
C ILE A 234 -24.91 14.44 -4.75
N SER A 235 -23.90 13.82 -4.17
CA SER A 235 -23.83 12.37 -4.04
C SER A 235 -23.59 11.98 -2.58
N PHE A 236 -24.32 10.97 -2.14
CA PHE A 236 -24.18 10.37 -0.81
C PHE A 236 -23.95 8.87 -0.96
N ASN A 237 -22.86 8.37 -0.38
CA ASN A 237 -22.54 6.95 -0.35
C ASN A 237 -22.52 6.49 1.10
N ALA A 238 -23.14 5.37 1.38
CA ALA A 238 -23.15 4.74 2.70
C ALA A 238 -22.91 3.26 2.53
N SER A 239 -22.03 2.68 3.33
CA SER A 239 -21.83 1.24 3.43
C SER A 239 -21.58 0.84 4.88
N ALA A 240 -22.21 -0.27 5.28
CA ALA A 240 -22.05 -0.83 6.61
C ALA A 240 -22.07 -2.37 6.52
N GLY A 241 -21.36 -3.01 7.43
CA GLY A 241 -21.28 -4.46 7.48
C GLY A 241 -20.37 -4.95 8.59
N PHE A 242 -19.94 -6.17 8.48
CA PHE A 242 -19.16 -6.85 9.52
C PHE A 242 -17.98 -7.63 8.93
N GLN A 243 -16.99 -7.82 9.76
CA GLN A 243 -15.78 -8.60 9.49
C GLN A 243 -15.74 -9.83 10.38
N THR A 244 -15.17 -10.92 9.85
CA THR A 244 -14.96 -12.17 10.59
C THR A 244 -13.59 -12.74 10.26
N LEU A 245 -12.99 -13.48 11.20
CA LEU A 245 -11.77 -14.26 10.98
C LEU A 245 -12.07 -15.75 10.90
N SER A 246 -11.19 -16.48 10.20
CA SER A 246 -11.20 -17.95 10.25
C SER A 246 -10.58 -18.40 11.56
N LYS A 247 -11.33 -19.21 12.34
CA LYS A 247 -10.84 -19.76 13.61
C LYS A 247 -9.85 -20.91 13.36
N PRO A 248 -8.65 -20.90 13.98
CA PRO A 248 -7.73 -22.02 13.94
C PRO A 248 -8.29 -23.20 14.72
N LYS A 249 -7.97 -24.41 14.28
CA LYS A 249 -8.39 -25.63 14.96
C LYS A 249 -7.33 -26.05 15.98
N MET A 250 -7.44 -25.55 17.19
CA MET A 250 -6.56 -25.91 18.30
C MET A 250 -7.12 -27.12 19.08
N ALA A 251 -6.23 -27.84 19.78
CA ALA A 251 -6.62 -28.94 20.64
C ALA A 251 -7.49 -28.47 21.82
N ASN A 252 -8.47 -29.26 22.19
CA ASN A 252 -9.24 -29.06 23.41
C ASN A 252 -8.47 -29.60 24.64
N ALA A 253 -8.97 -29.32 25.83
CA ALA A 253 -8.30 -29.71 27.10
C ALA A 253 -7.96 -31.21 27.20
N ALA A 254 -8.83 -32.09 26.69
CA ALA A 254 -8.61 -33.53 26.76
C ALA A 254 -7.50 -34.00 25.82
N GLU A 255 -7.53 -33.53 24.57
CA GLU A 255 -6.51 -33.81 23.56
C GLU A 255 -5.16 -33.23 23.95
N TYR A 256 -5.14 -31.98 24.45
CA TYR A 256 -3.93 -31.34 24.96
C TYR A 256 -3.25 -32.14 26.04
N LYS A 257 -4.00 -32.60 27.08
CA LYS A 257 -3.50 -33.45 28.14
C LYS A 257 -2.91 -34.75 27.60
N GLU A 258 -3.59 -35.40 26.65
CA GLU A 258 -3.13 -36.64 26.05
C GLU A 258 -1.83 -36.46 25.26
N VAL A 259 -1.70 -35.38 24.48
CA VAL A 259 -0.47 -35.01 23.78
C VAL A 259 0.68 -34.83 24.78
N PHE A 260 0.42 -34.12 25.87
CA PHE A 260 1.43 -33.94 26.94
C PHE A 260 1.92 -35.25 27.51
N ASN A 261 1.01 -36.13 27.93
CA ASN A 261 1.36 -37.43 28.48
C ASN A 261 2.15 -38.27 27.46
N THR A 262 1.73 -38.28 26.21
CA THR A 262 2.39 -39.00 25.13
C THR A 262 3.84 -38.54 24.91
N ARG A 263 4.10 -37.25 25.01
CA ARG A 263 5.46 -36.71 24.88
C ARG A 263 6.43 -37.24 25.91
N TYR A 264 5.99 -37.32 27.17
CA TYR A 264 6.81 -37.85 28.25
C TYR A 264 7.02 -39.35 28.12
N THR A 265 5.97 -40.10 27.78
CA THR A 265 6.07 -41.56 27.63
C THR A 265 6.92 -41.98 26.46
N ASN A 266 6.89 -41.22 25.34
CA ASN A 266 7.74 -41.50 24.18
C ASN A 266 9.23 -41.34 24.51
N ASP A 267 9.59 -40.53 25.47
CA ASP A 267 10.98 -40.35 25.93
C ASP A 267 11.35 -41.25 27.14
N GLY A 268 10.49 -42.24 27.48
CA GLY A 268 10.71 -43.18 28.58
C GLY A 268 10.54 -42.57 29.97
N GLY A 269 9.93 -41.39 30.08
CA GLY A 269 9.67 -40.69 31.31
C GLY A 269 8.24 -40.90 31.84
N THR A 270 8.02 -40.38 33.04
CA THR A 270 6.68 -40.20 33.62
C THR A 270 6.24 -38.75 33.38
N SER A 271 4.97 -38.55 33.07
CA SER A 271 4.42 -37.20 32.87
C SER A 271 4.63 -36.33 34.12
N ILE A 272 5.12 -35.11 33.90
CA ILE A 272 5.18 -34.04 34.91
C ILE A 272 3.97 -33.08 34.77
N TRP A 273 2.92 -33.58 34.14
CA TRP A 273 1.70 -32.83 33.92
C TRP A 273 1.10 -32.29 35.20
N ASN A 274 0.77 -31.01 35.23
CA ASN A 274 0.01 -30.41 36.32
C ASN A 274 -1.50 -30.55 36.06
N ASP A 275 -2.13 -31.47 36.78
CA ASP A 275 -3.57 -31.76 36.63
C ASP A 275 -4.51 -30.71 37.25
N THR A 276 -3.98 -29.65 37.87
CA THR A 276 -4.82 -28.65 38.53
C THR A 276 -5.81 -28.04 37.55
N GLY A 277 -5.36 -27.63 36.38
CA GLY A 277 -6.23 -27.05 35.33
C GLY A 277 -7.27 -28.07 34.83
N ALA A 278 -6.88 -29.30 34.54
CA ALA A 278 -7.79 -30.33 34.08
C ALA A 278 -8.84 -30.70 35.13
N THR A 279 -8.52 -30.55 36.40
CA THR A 279 -9.46 -30.83 37.52
C THR A 279 -10.41 -29.67 37.77
N THR A 280 -9.91 -28.44 37.73
CA THR A 280 -10.69 -27.22 37.99
C THR A 280 -11.48 -26.71 36.77
N ASN A 281 -11.00 -27.02 35.56
CA ASN A 281 -11.62 -26.63 34.29
C ASN A 281 -11.72 -27.81 33.31
N PRO A 282 -12.50 -28.86 33.61
CA PRO A 282 -12.56 -30.07 32.79
C PRO A 282 -13.18 -29.83 31.39
N GLY A 283 -13.98 -28.78 31.22
CA GLY A 283 -14.52 -28.38 29.95
C GLY A 283 -13.51 -27.71 29.02
N GLY A 284 -12.45 -27.21 29.60
CA GLY A 284 -11.43 -26.41 28.90
C GLY A 284 -11.88 -25.02 28.56
N THR A 285 -10.92 -24.17 28.19
CA THR A 285 -11.12 -22.79 27.70
C THR A 285 -10.74 -22.71 26.22
N ASP A 286 -11.64 -22.18 25.42
CA ASP A 286 -11.36 -21.83 24.04
C ASP A 286 -10.86 -20.40 23.98
N TRP A 287 -9.55 -20.22 24.09
CA TRP A 287 -8.91 -18.91 24.18
C TRP A 287 -9.14 -18.00 22.97
N TRP A 288 -9.38 -18.61 21.79
CA TRP A 288 -9.73 -17.82 20.59
C TRP A 288 -11.09 -17.13 20.78
N ASP A 289 -12.11 -17.87 21.21
CA ASP A 289 -13.47 -17.32 21.40
C ASP A 289 -13.55 -16.33 22.57
N GLU A 290 -12.58 -16.36 23.49
CA GLU A 290 -12.51 -15.44 24.64
C GLU A 290 -11.94 -14.06 24.30
N VAL A 291 -11.11 -13.95 23.27
CA VAL A 291 -10.44 -12.68 22.94
C VAL A 291 -10.78 -12.16 21.55
N ILE A 292 -11.32 -13.02 20.66
CA ILE A 292 -11.62 -12.65 19.26
C ILE A 292 -13.13 -12.48 19.06
N ASN A 293 -13.53 -11.29 18.65
CA ASN A 293 -14.89 -11.00 18.26
C ASN A 293 -15.32 -11.85 17.07
N LYS A 294 -16.48 -12.48 17.17
CA LYS A 294 -17.08 -13.25 16.05
C LYS A 294 -17.43 -12.34 14.87
N THR A 295 -17.76 -11.09 15.16
CA THR A 295 -18.11 -10.07 14.17
C THR A 295 -17.64 -8.69 14.62
N ALA A 296 -16.84 -8.02 13.80
CA ALA A 296 -16.41 -6.64 14.01
C ALA A 296 -17.08 -5.70 13.00
N LEU A 297 -17.59 -4.56 13.46
CA LEU A 297 -18.34 -3.61 12.65
C LEU A 297 -17.42 -2.80 11.74
N VAL A 298 -17.83 -2.60 10.48
CA VAL A 298 -17.22 -1.66 9.52
C VAL A 298 -18.28 -0.72 8.97
N GLN A 299 -17.97 0.57 8.95
CA GLN A 299 -18.86 1.62 8.45
C GLN A 299 -18.10 2.63 7.60
N ASN A 300 -18.72 3.08 6.50
CA ASN A 300 -18.19 4.13 5.64
C ASN A 300 -19.33 4.99 5.12
N TYR A 301 -19.27 6.29 5.39
CA TYR A 301 -20.25 7.28 4.92
C TYR A 301 -19.51 8.41 4.24
N SER A 302 -19.98 8.84 3.08
CA SER A 302 -19.43 10.00 2.39
C SER A 302 -20.50 10.84 1.71
N LEU A 303 -20.35 12.16 1.80
CA LEU A 303 -21.15 13.16 1.12
C LEU A 303 -20.23 13.96 0.21
N ASN A 304 -20.61 14.14 -1.05
CA ASN A 304 -19.90 14.99 -1.99
C ASN A 304 -20.88 15.98 -2.64
N ILE A 305 -20.49 17.24 -2.68
CA ILE A 305 -21.26 18.35 -3.28
C ILE A 305 -20.31 19.07 -4.23
N SER A 306 -20.58 19.02 -5.52
CA SER A 306 -19.76 19.67 -6.55
C SER A 306 -20.59 20.50 -7.51
N GLY A 307 -20.01 21.58 -8.00
CA GLY A 307 -20.69 22.47 -8.91
C GLY A 307 -19.87 23.70 -9.26
N GLY A 308 -20.49 24.67 -9.89
CA GLY A 308 -19.85 25.95 -10.16
C GLY A 308 -20.36 26.68 -11.38
N SER A 309 -19.69 27.79 -11.66
CA SER A 309 -19.87 28.62 -12.84
C SER A 309 -18.58 28.66 -13.66
N ASP A 310 -18.54 29.37 -14.78
CA ASP A 310 -17.35 29.59 -15.58
C ASP A 310 -16.21 30.29 -14.81
N LYS A 311 -16.52 30.97 -13.71
CA LYS A 311 -15.54 31.69 -12.88
C LYS A 311 -15.13 30.95 -11.62
N LEU A 312 -16.05 30.27 -10.96
CA LEU A 312 -15.82 29.57 -9.70
C LEU A 312 -16.34 28.15 -9.83
N VAL A 313 -15.48 27.18 -9.64
CA VAL A 313 -15.87 25.78 -9.44
C VAL A 313 -15.48 25.33 -8.04
N TYR A 314 -16.28 24.44 -7.47
CA TYR A 314 -16.04 23.93 -6.11
C TYR A 314 -16.41 22.46 -5.99
N ASN A 315 -15.73 21.78 -5.10
CA ASN A 315 -16.04 20.43 -4.63
C ASN A 315 -15.87 20.39 -3.12
N LEU A 316 -16.94 20.08 -2.41
CA LEU A 316 -16.95 19.83 -0.96
C LEU A 316 -17.24 18.38 -0.72
N SER A 317 -16.36 17.69 0.00
CA SER A 317 -16.58 16.33 0.46
C SER A 317 -16.49 16.23 1.98
N MET A 318 -17.22 15.29 2.56
CA MET A 318 -17.17 14.92 3.97
C MET A 318 -17.24 13.40 4.05
N GLY A 319 -16.45 12.82 4.96
CA GLY A 319 -16.41 11.38 5.15
C GLY A 319 -16.29 10.99 6.60
N TYR A 320 -16.86 9.84 6.93
CA TYR A 320 -16.66 9.10 8.18
C TYR A 320 -16.40 7.65 7.86
N TYR A 321 -15.34 7.09 8.44
CA TYR A 321 -15.00 5.68 8.35
C TYR A 321 -14.73 5.14 9.74
N ARG A 322 -15.24 3.94 10.05
CA ARG A 322 -14.93 3.22 11.29
C ARG A 322 -14.70 1.75 10.99
N ASN A 323 -13.66 1.19 11.59
CA ASN A 323 -13.32 -0.23 11.57
C ASN A 323 -13.02 -0.68 13.00
N ASN A 324 -13.87 -1.54 13.56
CA ASN A 324 -13.63 -2.14 14.86
C ASN A 324 -12.60 -3.26 14.75
N SER A 325 -11.83 -3.45 15.80
CA SER A 325 -10.88 -4.57 15.92
C SER A 325 -11.60 -5.92 15.91
N GLN A 326 -10.89 -6.95 15.50
CA GLN A 326 -11.31 -8.34 15.69
C GLN A 326 -11.14 -8.81 17.14
N TYR A 327 -10.36 -8.11 17.98
CA TYR A 327 -10.37 -8.29 19.42
C TYR A 327 -11.60 -7.62 20.04
N ASP A 328 -12.01 -8.08 21.24
CA ASP A 328 -13.06 -7.39 22.01
C ASP A 328 -12.54 -6.08 22.64
N TYR A 329 -11.67 -5.42 21.95
CA TYR A 329 -11.05 -4.14 22.29
C TYR A 329 -10.54 -3.45 21.03
N GLY A 330 -10.74 -2.13 20.97
CA GLY A 330 -10.10 -1.26 20.02
C GLY A 330 -10.86 -1.07 18.70
N TYR A 331 -10.56 0.03 18.08
CA TYR A 331 -11.12 0.47 16.81
C TYR A 331 -10.14 1.44 16.12
N TRP A 332 -10.42 1.74 14.88
CA TRP A 332 -9.86 2.89 14.17
C TRP A 332 -10.97 3.62 13.46
N ASP A 333 -11.10 4.93 13.70
CA ASP A 333 -12.04 5.77 12.97
C ASP A 333 -11.37 7.04 12.43
N LYS A 334 -11.98 7.61 11.41
CA LYS A 334 -11.59 8.91 10.85
C LYS A 334 -12.81 9.71 10.41
N ILE A 335 -12.74 11.02 10.69
CA ILE A 335 -13.60 12.04 10.11
C ILE A 335 -12.73 12.92 9.24
N ASN A 336 -13.12 13.13 8.02
CA ASN A 336 -12.42 14.01 7.10
C ASN A 336 -13.42 14.91 6.35
N ALA A 337 -12.96 16.11 6.02
CA ALA A 337 -13.64 16.98 5.08
C ALA A 337 -12.62 17.54 4.08
N ARG A 338 -13.05 17.89 2.89
CA ARG A 338 -12.21 18.53 1.87
C ARG A 338 -13.01 19.56 1.11
N LEU A 339 -12.45 20.74 0.95
CA LEU A 339 -12.96 21.77 0.09
C LEU A 339 -11.92 22.12 -0.96
N ASN A 340 -12.22 21.80 -2.21
CA ASN A 340 -11.43 22.20 -3.38
C ASN A 340 -12.18 23.28 -4.14
N THR A 341 -11.51 24.39 -4.41
CA THR A 341 -12.08 25.50 -5.19
C THR A 341 -11.08 26.02 -6.21
N GLU A 342 -11.57 26.39 -7.36
CA GLU A 342 -10.78 27.03 -8.39
C GLU A 342 -11.52 28.28 -8.89
N TYR A 343 -10.84 29.43 -8.86
CA TYR A 343 -11.37 30.71 -9.32
C TYR A 343 -10.59 31.23 -10.54
N THR A 344 -11.30 31.47 -11.62
CA THR A 344 -10.77 32.06 -12.86
C THR A 344 -11.08 33.55 -12.87
N PHE A 345 -10.06 34.39 -12.55
CA PHE A 345 -10.21 35.85 -12.56
C PHE A 345 -10.48 36.36 -13.99
N ASN A 346 -9.71 35.83 -14.93
CA ASN A 346 -9.82 36.12 -16.37
C ASN A 346 -9.05 35.06 -17.16
N LYS A 347 -8.96 35.21 -18.48
CA LYS A 347 -8.23 34.25 -19.34
C LYS A 347 -6.72 34.11 -19.06
N TYR A 348 -6.15 35.00 -18.25
CA TYR A 348 -4.73 35.02 -17.94
C TYR A 348 -4.41 34.53 -16.51
N VAL A 349 -5.35 34.63 -15.59
CA VAL A 349 -5.08 34.41 -14.17
C VAL A 349 -6.12 33.47 -13.57
N LYS A 350 -5.64 32.40 -12.95
CA LYS A 350 -6.41 31.39 -12.25
C LYS A 350 -5.77 31.10 -10.88
N MET A 351 -6.58 30.90 -9.86
CA MET A 351 -6.15 30.52 -8.50
C MET A 351 -6.93 29.30 -8.04
N GLY A 352 -6.23 28.35 -7.44
CA GLY A 352 -6.85 27.21 -6.79
C GLY A 352 -6.54 27.20 -5.30
N PHE A 353 -7.49 26.71 -4.52
CA PHE A 353 -7.37 26.52 -3.08
C PHE A 353 -7.99 25.17 -2.69
N ASP A 354 -7.26 24.39 -1.93
CA ASP A 354 -7.67 23.10 -1.39
C ASP A 354 -7.33 23.06 0.10
N ILE A 355 -8.30 22.66 0.92
CA ILE A 355 -8.10 22.41 2.36
C ILE A 355 -8.78 21.11 2.74
N ALA A 356 -8.05 20.25 3.48
CA ALA A 356 -8.50 18.93 3.86
C ALA A 356 -8.26 18.66 5.36
N PRO A 357 -9.11 19.19 6.27
CA PRO A 357 -9.04 18.88 7.70
C PRO A 357 -9.46 17.43 7.97
N ARG A 358 -8.82 16.80 8.97
CA ARG A 358 -9.11 15.43 9.39
C ARG A 358 -8.93 15.23 10.89
N VAL A 359 -9.64 14.27 11.42
CA VAL A 359 -9.45 13.72 12.77
C VAL A 359 -9.46 12.20 12.65
N GLU A 360 -8.45 11.56 13.21
CA GLU A 360 -8.35 10.10 13.32
C GLU A 360 -8.25 9.74 14.80
N SER A 361 -8.91 8.66 15.21
CA SER A 361 -8.82 8.12 16.58
C SER A 361 -8.69 6.62 16.50
N TRP A 362 -7.83 6.06 17.35
CA TRP A 362 -7.67 4.62 17.43
C TRP A 362 -7.17 4.19 18.81
N ASP A 363 -7.45 2.93 19.11
CA ASP A 363 -6.85 2.24 20.22
C ASP A 363 -5.76 1.29 19.70
N ASP A 364 -4.61 1.26 20.38
CA ASP A 364 -3.56 0.31 20.03
C ASP A 364 -4.01 -1.08 20.45
N THR A 365 -4.19 -1.97 19.50
CA THR A 365 -4.59 -3.36 19.74
C THR A 365 -3.36 -4.21 20.07
N PRO A 366 -3.44 -5.09 21.09
CA PRO A 366 -2.36 -6.03 21.38
C PRO A 366 -2.27 -7.10 20.29
N ASP A 367 -1.10 -7.72 20.12
CA ASP A 367 -0.95 -8.91 19.30
C ASP A 367 -1.16 -10.17 20.15
N LEU A 368 -2.40 -10.64 20.19
CA LEU A 368 -2.81 -11.78 21.01
C LEU A 368 -3.14 -13.05 20.22
N PHE A 369 -3.00 -13.04 18.88
CA PHE A 369 -3.31 -14.25 18.10
C PHE A 369 -2.41 -15.42 18.47
N SER A 370 -1.11 -15.15 18.61
CA SER A 370 -0.15 -16.17 19.07
C SER A 370 -0.49 -16.67 20.46
N ALA A 371 -0.75 -15.76 21.41
CA ALA A 371 -1.12 -16.11 22.77
C ALA A 371 -2.43 -16.90 22.82
N ALA A 372 -3.45 -16.52 22.08
CA ALA A 372 -4.73 -17.24 22.00
C ALA A 372 -4.60 -18.65 21.42
N MET A 373 -3.64 -18.88 20.50
CA MET A 373 -3.36 -20.20 19.96
C MET A 373 -2.47 -21.05 20.85
N SER A 374 -1.54 -20.44 21.60
CA SER A 374 -0.54 -21.14 22.39
C SER A 374 -0.97 -21.39 23.84
N MET A 375 -1.99 -20.68 24.32
CA MET A 375 -2.40 -20.78 25.73
C MET A 375 -2.98 -22.16 26.06
N ASP A 376 -2.59 -22.70 27.23
CA ASP A 376 -3.07 -23.95 27.80
C ASP A 376 -4.61 -23.98 27.90
N PRO A 377 -5.29 -24.87 27.17
CA PRO A 377 -6.75 -24.92 27.18
C PRO A 377 -7.33 -25.48 28.49
N THR A 378 -6.51 -26.07 29.39
CA THR A 378 -6.99 -26.56 30.70
C THR A 378 -7.07 -25.44 31.73
N THR A 379 -6.45 -24.30 31.47
CA THR A 379 -6.45 -23.13 32.34
C THR A 379 -7.79 -22.39 32.27
N PRO A 380 -8.49 -22.09 33.39
CA PRO A 380 -9.65 -21.24 33.40
C PRO A 380 -9.28 -19.77 33.19
N ILE A 381 -10.24 -18.95 32.79
CA ILE A 381 -10.01 -17.50 32.57
C ILE A 381 -9.66 -16.80 33.89
N PHE A 382 -10.42 -17.12 34.93
CA PHE A 382 -10.27 -16.51 36.25
C PHE A 382 -9.86 -17.56 37.32
N LYS A 383 -9.21 -17.09 38.35
CA LYS A 383 -9.00 -17.85 39.59
C LYS A 383 -10.36 -18.21 40.20
N PRO A 384 -10.43 -19.25 41.08
CA PRO A 384 -11.62 -19.50 41.89
C PRO A 384 -12.08 -18.24 42.65
N GLU A 385 -13.40 -18.03 42.75
CA GLU A 385 -13.99 -16.81 43.36
C GLU A 385 -13.53 -16.56 44.79
N ASP A 386 -13.26 -17.61 45.55
CA ASP A 386 -12.74 -17.51 46.91
C ASP A 386 -11.30 -16.98 47.03
N GLN A 387 -10.60 -16.85 45.87
CA GLN A 387 -9.26 -16.27 45.73
C GLN A 387 -9.27 -14.86 45.13
N TRP A 388 -10.45 -14.30 44.80
CA TRP A 388 -10.54 -13.01 44.22
C TRP A 388 -10.17 -11.89 45.20
N VAL A 389 -9.55 -10.85 44.69
CA VAL A 389 -9.15 -9.64 45.42
C VAL A 389 -9.73 -8.41 44.74
N ASP A 390 -9.73 -7.26 45.45
CA ASP A 390 -10.33 -5.99 44.99
C ASP A 390 -9.74 -5.51 43.65
N ASN A 391 -8.45 -5.74 43.40
CA ASN A 391 -7.86 -5.45 42.10
C ASN A 391 -8.25 -6.57 41.12
N GLU A 392 -9.22 -6.27 40.24
CA GLU A 392 -9.79 -7.22 39.28
C GLU A 392 -8.74 -7.83 38.33
N PHE A 393 -7.67 -7.10 38.03
CA PHE A 393 -6.59 -7.57 37.15
C PHE A 393 -5.79 -8.72 37.78
N ASN A 394 -5.87 -8.92 39.11
CA ASN A 394 -5.23 -10.01 39.84
C ASN A 394 -6.06 -11.29 39.81
N ASN A 395 -7.30 -11.25 39.40
CA ASN A 395 -8.24 -12.36 39.42
C ASN A 395 -8.12 -13.29 38.20
N TYR A 396 -7.34 -12.91 37.19
CA TYR A 396 -7.05 -13.78 36.06
C TYR A 396 -6.16 -14.95 36.44
N GLN A 397 -6.37 -16.12 35.80
CA GLN A 397 -5.58 -17.31 36.06
C GLN A 397 -4.48 -17.43 35.00
N ARG A 398 -3.22 -17.54 35.45
CA ARG A 398 -2.09 -17.91 34.60
C ARG A 398 -2.09 -19.41 34.30
N SER A 399 -1.52 -19.82 33.16
CA SER A 399 -1.38 -21.23 32.82
C SER A 399 -0.67 -22.03 33.91
N TYR A 400 -1.18 -23.22 34.12
CA TYR A 400 -0.55 -24.20 35.02
C TYR A 400 0.63 -24.93 34.35
N ASN A 401 0.68 -24.98 33.02
CA ASN A 401 1.59 -25.82 32.24
C ASN A 401 2.54 -25.07 31.30
N ASN A 402 2.29 -23.79 31.05
CA ASN A 402 3.17 -22.96 30.23
C ASN A 402 3.45 -21.58 30.83
N GLN A 403 4.27 -20.77 30.16
CA GLN A 403 4.64 -19.43 30.62
C GLN A 403 3.84 -18.31 29.92
N GLU A 404 2.85 -18.68 29.11
CA GLU A 404 2.03 -17.69 28.42
C GLU A 404 1.20 -16.89 29.43
N TRP A 405 1.11 -15.60 29.20
CA TRP A 405 0.21 -14.73 29.93
C TRP A 405 -1.23 -15.01 29.52
N ASN A 406 -2.15 -14.81 30.46
CA ASN A 406 -3.57 -14.96 30.21
C ASN A 406 -4.03 -13.98 29.10
N PRO A 407 -4.47 -14.45 27.91
CA PRO A 407 -4.84 -13.56 26.80
C PRO A 407 -6.02 -12.66 27.12
N ALA A 408 -7.04 -13.13 27.85
CA ALA A 408 -8.18 -12.33 28.27
C ALA A 408 -7.76 -11.26 29.30
N GLY A 409 -6.87 -11.62 30.24
CA GLY A 409 -6.29 -10.67 31.19
C GLY A 409 -5.42 -9.62 30.48
N SER A 410 -4.64 -10.04 29.49
CA SER A 410 -3.83 -9.12 28.66
C SER A 410 -4.70 -8.15 27.88
N LEU A 411 -5.83 -8.61 27.34
CA LEU A 411 -6.82 -7.77 26.65
C LEU A 411 -7.49 -6.77 27.60
N ALA A 412 -7.92 -7.22 28.77
CA ALA A 412 -8.58 -6.38 29.79
C ALA A 412 -7.66 -5.25 30.31
N ARG A 413 -6.36 -5.50 30.36
CA ARG A 413 -5.35 -4.50 30.78
C ARG A 413 -4.95 -3.51 29.70
N GLN A 414 -5.48 -3.62 28.47
CA GLN A 414 -5.19 -2.67 27.40
C GLN A 414 -5.90 -1.33 27.66
N ASN A 415 -5.10 -0.27 27.66
CA ASN A 415 -5.59 1.09 27.74
C ASN A 415 -4.58 2.02 27.04
N SER A 416 -4.69 2.09 25.72
CA SER A 416 -3.85 2.97 24.88
C SER A 416 -4.73 3.62 23.82
N HIS A 417 -4.91 4.93 23.92
CA HIS A 417 -5.74 5.71 23.01
C HIS A 417 -4.92 6.78 22.30
N SER A 418 -5.01 6.80 20.99
CA SER A 418 -4.36 7.78 20.13
C SER A 418 -5.39 8.62 19.38
N ARG A 419 -5.15 9.92 19.33
CA ARG A 419 -5.93 10.85 18.51
C ARG A 419 -5.01 11.74 17.68
N GLU A 420 -5.23 11.76 16.37
CA GLU A 420 -4.51 12.62 15.45
C GLU A 420 -5.47 13.63 14.81
N MET A 421 -5.10 14.90 14.85
CA MET A 421 -5.80 15.98 14.15
C MET A 421 -4.85 16.58 13.13
N GLY A 422 -5.30 16.78 11.90
CA GLY A 422 -4.44 17.35 10.86
C GLY A 422 -5.20 18.05 9.76
N THR A 423 -4.45 18.76 8.95
CA THR A 423 -4.98 19.40 7.75
C THR A 423 -3.92 19.46 6.66
N ILE A 424 -4.35 19.26 5.43
CA ILE A 424 -3.56 19.60 4.24
C ILE A 424 -4.14 20.89 3.68
N VAL A 425 -3.27 21.85 3.40
CA VAL A 425 -3.61 23.07 2.66
C VAL A 425 -2.76 23.10 1.40
N ASN A 426 -3.39 23.30 0.25
CA ASN A 426 -2.70 23.42 -1.03
C ASN A 426 -3.29 24.59 -1.81
N THR A 427 -2.48 25.56 -2.18
CA THR A 427 -2.92 26.71 -2.95
C THR A 427 -1.99 26.96 -4.12
N TYR A 428 -2.52 27.40 -5.23
CA TYR A 428 -1.72 27.78 -6.38
C TYR A 428 -2.25 29.02 -7.06
N LEU A 429 -1.32 29.76 -7.66
CA LEU A 429 -1.60 30.84 -8.60
C LEU A 429 -0.99 30.47 -9.94
N GLN A 430 -1.81 30.50 -10.99
CA GLN A 430 -1.40 30.25 -12.35
C GLN A 430 -1.61 31.53 -13.18
N ILE A 431 -0.59 31.90 -13.92
CA ILE A 431 -0.60 33.07 -14.81
C ILE A 431 -0.21 32.59 -16.21
N ASN A 432 -1.02 32.93 -17.21
CA ASN A 432 -0.77 32.67 -18.62
C ASN A 432 -0.52 34.01 -19.34
N PRO A 433 0.69 34.59 -19.28
CA PRO A 433 0.96 35.90 -19.90
C PRO A 433 0.69 35.93 -21.40
N ILE A 434 0.93 34.78 -22.04
CA ILE A 434 0.58 34.46 -23.41
C ILE A 434 0.01 33.05 -23.47
N GLN A 435 -0.78 32.71 -24.47
CA GLN A 435 -1.44 31.39 -24.61
C GLN A 435 -0.48 30.19 -24.52
N LYS A 436 0.79 30.38 -24.89
CA LYS A 436 1.81 29.34 -24.96
C LYS A 436 2.63 29.19 -23.67
N LEU A 437 2.58 30.17 -22.76
CA LEU A 437 3.38 30.20 -21.55
C LEU A 437 2.50 30.15 -20.29
N THR A 438 2.73 29.16 -19.45
CA THR A 438 2.09 29.02 -18.15
C THR A 438 3.14 29.17 -17.06
N LEU A 439 2.95 30.13 -16.18
CA LEU A 439 3.69 30.29 -14.94
C LEU A 439 2.80 29.84 -13.80
N ARG A 440 3.29 28.95 -12.95
CA ARG A 440 2.54 28.46 -11.79
C ARG A 440 3.41 28.45 -10.55
N THR A 441 2.91 29.04 -9.48
CA THR A 441 3.45 28.92 -8.12
C THR A 441 2.44 28.18 -7.27
N GLN A 442 2.90 27.20 -6.52
CA GLN A 442 2.06 26.34 -5.67
C GLN A 442 2.71 26.19 -4.30
N PHE A 443 1.96 26.45 -3.26
CA PHE A 443 2.36 26.22 -1.88
C PHE A 443 1.46 25.18 -1.24
N GLY A 444 2.07 24.12 -0.68
CA GLY A 444 1.41 23.08 0.05
C GLY A 444 1.93 22.95 1.48
N ALA A 445 1.07 22.69 2.43
CA ALA A 445 1.43 22.40 3.81
C ALA A 445 0.61 21.22 4.34
N ASN A 446 1.25 20.32 5.10
CA ASN A 446 0.62 19.26 5.86
C ASN A 446 1.00 19.43 7.32
N ALA A 447 0.05 19.81 8.15
CA ALA A 447 0.23 19.97 9.58
C ALA A 447 -0.63 18.94 10.30
N HIS A 448 -0.05 18.16 11.22
CA HIS A 448 -0.81 17.22 12.03
C HIS A 448 -0.20 17.06 13.41
N PHE A 449 -1.07 16.79 14.38
CA PHE A 449 -0.79 16.69 15.80
C PHE A 449 -1.38 15.39 16.32
N ARG A 450 -0.54 14.55 16.93
CA ARG A 450 -0.95 13.30 17.57
C ARG A 450 -0.78 13.40 19.06
N ARG A 451 -1.77 12.93 19.78
CA ARG A 451 -1.69 12.69 21.23
C ARG A 451 -1.97 11.21 21.45
N THR A 452 -1.07 10.56 22.18
CA THR A 452 -1.23 9.18 22.64
C THR A 452 -1.24 9.19 24.16
N ASP A 453 -2.31 8.69 24.76
CA ASP A 453 -2.45 8.46 26.19
C ASP A 453 -2.39 6.95 26.41
N LYS A 454 -1.50 6.52 27.31
CA LYS A 454 -1.35 5.11 27.66
C LYS A 454 -1.33 4.95 29.16
N PHE A 455 -2.10 3.99 29.63
CA PHE A 455 -2.10 3.53 31.02
C PHE A 455 -1.83 2.04 31.08
N THR A 456 -0.91 1.62 31.92
CA THR A 456 -0.66 0.22 32.27
C THR A 456 -1.02 0.04 33.73
N PRO A 457 -2.01 -0.79 34.10
CA PRO A 457 -2.42 -0.98 35.49
C PRO A 457 -1.36 -1.75 36.29
N GLU A 458 -1.34 -1.52 37.58
CA GLU A 458 -0.67 -2.42 38.53
C GLU A 458 -1.48 -3.73 38.64
N PHE A 459 -0.78 -4.85 38.54
CA PHE A 459 -1.36 -6.18 38.81
C PHE A 459 -0.30 -7.17 39.22
N TYR A 460 -0.73 -8.21 39.95
CA TYR A 460 0.11 -9.33 40.38
C TYR A 460 -0.68 -10.63 40.30
N ILE A 461 -0.38 -11.46 39.33
CA ILE A 461 -0.94 -12.80 39.20
C ILE A 461 0.04 -13.81 39.86
N ASP A 462 1.30 -13.75 39.42
CA ASP A 462 2.45 -14.44 40.03
C ASP A 462 3.77 -13.74 39.67
N ALA A 463 4.92 -14.34 39.98
CA ALA A 463 6.24 -13.76 39.72
C ALA A 463 6.58 -13.56 38.22
N LEU A 464 5.88 -14.23 37.30
CA LEU A 464 6.12 -14.21 35.88
C LEU A 464 5.08 -13.34 35.10
N GLU A 465 3.88 -13.15 35.70
CA GLU A 465 2.83 -12.31 35.12
C GLU A 465 2.43 -11.21 36.12
N GLN A 466 3.14 -10.10 36.09
CA GLN A 466 2.95 -8.97 36.99
C GLN A 466 3.39 -7.64 36.37
N SER A 467 2.81 -6.56 36.88
CA SER A 467 3.33 -5.19 36.78
C SER A 467 3.25 -4.60 38.19
N THR A 468 4.38 -4.47 38.87
CA THR A 468 4.45 -4.08 40.28
C THR A 468 4.13 -2.60 40.54
N LEU A 469 4.10 -1.80 39.51
CA LEU A 469 3.70 -0.41 39.54
C LEU A 469 2.82 -0.13 38.30
N SER A 470 1.76 0.62 38.50
CA SER A 470 1.04 1.18 37.36
C SER A 470 1.92 2.23 36.65
N ASN A 471 1.70 2.42 35.35
CA ASN A 471 2.39 3.44 34.57
C ASN A 471 1.38 4.26 33.78
N VAL A 472 1.48 5.59 33.86
CA VAL A 472 0.76 6.51 33.01
C VAL A 472 1.74 7.26 32.12
N SER A 473 1.45 7.34 30.83
CA SER A 473 2.26 8.12 29.88
C SER A 473 1.39 8.91 28.91
N ARG A 474 1.87 10.07 28.56
CA ARG A 474 1.30 10.91 27.50
C ARG A 474 2.39 11.33 26.53
N GLU A 475 2.15 11.07 25.25
CA GLU A 475 3.03 11.46 24.16
C GLU A 475 2.31 12.42 23.23
N MET A 476 2.97 13.51 22.89
CA MET A 476 2.53 14.50 21.93
C MET A 476 3.54 14.58 20.78
N GLN A 477 3.07 14.46 19.57
CA GLN A 477 3.86 14.58 18.36
C GLN A 477 3.22 15.61 17.44
N GLU A 478 4.06 16.44 16.83
CA GLU A 478 3.67 17.47 15.90
C GLU A 478 4.53 17.37 14.65
N TRP A 479 3.88 17.36 13.48
CA TRP A 479 4.55 17.41 12.18
C TRP A 479 4.08 18.63 11.42
N LEU A 480 5.04 19.35 10.86
CA LEU A 480 4.79 20.52 10.02
C LEU A 480 5.66 20.44 8.78
N ASP A 481 5.08 19.90 7.72
CA ASP A 481 5.72 19.76 6.43
C ASP A 481 5.17 20.80 5.46
N TRP A 482 6.04 21.42 4.68
CA TRP A 482 5.60 22.29 3.61
C TRP A 482 6.47 22.13 2.37
N ASN A 483 5.86 22.39 1.21
CA ASN A 483 6.55 22.49 -0.05
C ASN A 483 6.12 23.73 -0.83
N TRP A 484 7.05 24.33 -1.52
CA TRP A 484 6.83 25.45 -2.42
C TRP A 484 7.40 25.13 -3.79
N THR A 485 6.53 25.07 -4.79
CA THR A 485 6.86 24.67 -6.15
C THR A 485 6.58 25.82 -7.13
N ASN A 486 7.53 26.12 -7.98
CA ASN A 486 7.41 27.14 -9.01
C ASN A 486 7.78 26.53 -10.36
N THR A 487 6.92 26.67 -11.35
CA THR A 487 7.14 26.12 -12.70
C THR A 487 6.83 27.14 -13.78
N ALA A 488 7.60 27.09 -14.85
CA ALA A 488 7.34 27.78 -16.10
C ALA A 488 7.27 26.76 -17.23
N THR A 489 6.13 26.68 -17.92
CA THR A 489 5.89 25.72 -19.00
C THR A 489 5.56 26.46 -20.29
N TYR A 490 6.32 26.18 -21.33
CA TYR A 490 6.11 26.72 -22.67
C TYR A 490 5.73 25.61 -23.65
N ILE A 491 4.54 25.73 -24.28
CA ILE A 491 4.01 24.74 -25.23
C ILE A 491 3.81 25.42 -26.56
N THR A 492 4.34 24.83 -27.61
CA THR A 492 4.18 25.36 -28.97
C THR A 492 4.19 24.25 -30.02
N THR A 493 3.45 24.47 -31.09
CA THR A 493 3.50 23.68 -32.33
C THR A 493 4.04 24.56 -33.44
N PHE A 494 5.01 24.10 -34.21
CA PHE A 494 5.51 24.77 -35.41
C PHE A 494 5.54 23.80 -36.57
N ALA A 495 5.41 24.37 -37.79
CA ALA A 495 5.27 23.59 -39.03
C ALA A 495 4.22 22.46 -38.94
N GLU A 496 3.15 22.68 -38.15
CA GLU A 496 2.01 21.77 -37.91
C GLU A 496 2.36 20.36 -37.35
N LYS A 497 3.64 19.98 -37.36
CA LYS A 497 4.12 18.64 -37.04
C LYS A 497 5.05 18.58 -35.83
N HIS A 498 5.67 19.67 -35.44
CA HIS A 498 6.65 19.71 -34.35
C HIS A 498 5.99 20.29 -33.11
N ASN A 499 5.62 19.41 -32.17
CA ASN A 499 5.08 19.81 -30.88
C ASN A 499 6.20 19.80 -29.84
N ILE A 500 6.41 20.92 -29.17
CA ILE A 500 7.40 21.06 -28.11
C ILE A 500 6.73 21.53 -26.82
N ASN A 501 7.06 20.88 -25.70
CA ASN A 501 6.72 21.28 -24.34
C ASN A 501 8.02 21.38 -23.55
N VAL A 502 8.38 22.58 -23.13
CA VAL A 502 9.56 22.84 -22.29
C VAL A 502 9.10 23.33 -20.92
N MET A 503 9.59 22.72 -19.87
CA MET A 503 9.29 23.11 -18.50
C MET A 503 10.60 23.30 -17.73
N GLY A 504 10.68 24.38 -16.97
CA GLY A 504 11.68 24.61 -15.93
C GLY A 504 11.00 24.84 -14.60
N GLY A 505 11.66 24.44 -13.50
CA GLY A 505 11.05 24.60 -12.18
C GLY A 505 12.07 24.64 -11.04
N PHE A 506 11.56 25.10 -9.91
CA PHE A 506 12.26 25.19 -8.64
C PHE A 506 11.32 24.72 -7.54
N THR A 507 11.82 23.88 -6.61
CA THR A 507 11.07 23.44 -5.42
C THR A 507 11.89 23.65 -4.15
N ALA A 508 11.22 24.01 -3.06
CA ALA A 508 11.79 24.04 -1.73
C ALA A 508 10.85 23.32 -0.76
N GLU A 509 11.40 22.46 0.09
CA GLU A 509 10.63 21.62 1.01
C GLU A 509 11.27 21.64 2.38
N ARG A 510 10.44 21.57 3.42
CA ARG A 510 10.87 21.38 4.82
C ARG A 510 9.98 20.35 5.47
N PHE A 511 10.61 19.47 6.23
CA PHE A 511 9.98 18.47 7.08
C PHE A 511 10.41 18.77 8.51
N ALA A 512 9.47 18.88 9.43
CA ALA A 512 9.72 19.15 10.82
C ALA A 512 8.87 18.24 11.71
N GLU A 513 9.50 17.66 12.72
CA GLU A 513 8.90 16.82 13.73
C GLU A 513 9.29 17.31 15.12
N PHE A 514 8.31 17.43 16.00
CA PHE A 514 8.48 17.72 17.41
C PHE A 514 7.78 16.64 18.21
N GLN A 515 8.47 16.10 19.20
CA GLN A 515 7.93 15.07 20.09
C GLN A 515 8.18 15.47 21.53
N SER A 516 7.20 15.27 22.38
CA SER A 516 7.28 15.41 23.82
C SER A 516 6.55 14.25 24.48
N LYS A 517 7.21 13.57 25.42
CA LYS A 517 6.66 12.46 26.16
C LYS A 517 6.90 12.66 27.64
N ALA A 518 5.87 12.45 28.44
CA ALA A 518 5.95 12.44 29.89
C ALA A 518 5.33 11.15 30.42
N SER A 519 5.95 10.58 31.47
CA SER A 519 5.41 9.40 32.15
C SER A 519 5.75 9.42 33.64
N ARG A 520 4.91 8.75 34.44
CA ARG A 520 5.13 8.44 35.85
C ARG A 520 4.56 7.08 36.17
N ASP A 521 5.15 6.48 37.18
CA ASP A 521 4.69 5.21 37.75
C ASP A 521 3.92 5.46 39.05
N ASP A 522 3.25 4.40 39.54
CA ASP A 522 2.56 4.36 40.82
C ASP A 522 1.37 5.34 40.90
N VAL A 523 0.40 5.10 40.00
CA VAL A 523 -0.90 5.78 40.02
C VAL A 523 -1.81 5.09 41.04
N PRO A 524 -2.42 5.83 42.00
CA PRO A 524 -3.21 5.19 43.05
C PRO A 524 -4.40 4.37 42.50
N ASN A 525 -4.52 3.13 42.97
CA ASN A 525 -5.67 2.26 42.79
C ASN A 525 -6.15 1.95 41.37
N ASN A 526 -5.32 2.13 40.33
CA ASN A 526 -5.70 1.95 38.90
C ASN A 526 -6.97 2.70 38.46
N MET A 527 -7.41 3.75 39.18
CA MET A 527 -8.66 4.44 38.89
C MET A 527 -8.60 5.25 37.59
N ASP A 528 -9.63 5.15 36.77
CA ASP A 528 -9.73 5.91 35.50
C ASP A 528 -9.59 7.42 35.70
N GLN A 529 -10.13 7.96 36.80
CA GLN A 529 -10.04 9.38 37.13
C GLN A 529 -8.63 9.83 37.52
N MET A 530 -7.73 8.88 37.82
CA MET A 530 -6.36 9.13 38.23
C MET A 530 -5.34 8.86 37.11
N GLN A 531 -5.79 8.56 35.91
CA GLN A 531 -4.93 8.29 34.76
C GLN A 531 -4.35 9.57 34.11
N GLU A 532 -3.87 10.47 34.97
CA GLU A 532 -3.16 11.70 34.57
C GLU A 532 -1.68 11.62 35.03
N VAL A 533 -0.78 12.14 34.22
CA VAL A 533 0.68 12.03 34.49
C VAL A 533 1.08 12.59 35.84
N ASN A 534 0.39 13.60 36.33
CA ASN A 534 0.65 14.19 37.65
C ASN A 534 0.14 13.37 38.83
N ALA A 535 -0.70 12.34 38.61
CA ALA A 535 -1.17 11.47 39.66
C ALA A 535 -0.16 10.37 40.06
N GLY A 536 0.75 10.01 39.17
CA GLY A 536 1.83 9.09 39.46
C GLY A 536 2.82 9.67 40.49
N THR A 537 3.27 8.85 41.44
CA THR A 537 4.11 9.28 42.57
C THR A 537 5.59 8.98 42.38
N GLN A 538 5.95 8.06 41.47
CA GLN A 538 7.30 7.55 41.28
C GLN A 538 7.82 7.71 39.85
N ASN A 539 9.13 7.54 39.67
CA ASN A 539 9.82 7.37 38.37
C ASN A 539 9.43 8.40 37.31
N GLN A 540 9.36 9.67 37.68
CA GLN A 540 9.07 10.75 36.71
C GLN A 540 10.07 10.75 35.57
N LYS A 541 9.59 10.67 34.33
CA LYS A 541 10.38 10.76 33.10
C LYS A 541 9.78 11.81 32.17
N SER A 542 10.63 12.53 31.50
CA SER A 542 10.26 13.45 30.41
C SER A 542 11.30 13.36 29.30
N GLU A 543 10.81 13.25 28.07
CA GLU A 543 11.63 13.12 26.87
C GLU A 543 11.15 14.12 25.83
N GLY A 544 12.05 14.62 25.01
CA GLY A 544 11.72 15.52 23.92
C GLY A 544 12.68 15.34 22.75
N LYS A 545 12.14 15.44 21.54
CA LYS A 545 12.90 15.35 20.29
C LYS A 545 12.44 16.43 19.33
N THR A 546 13.39 17.08 18.68
CA THR A 546 13.15 17.97 17.55
C THR A 546 13.99 17.50 16.38
N ALA A 547 13.35 17.23 15.24
CA ALA A 547 14.04 16.83 14.03
C ALA A 547 13.51 17.64 12.84
N TYR A 548 14.39 18.08 11.96
CA TYR A 548 13.98 18.71 10.71
C TYR A 548 14.97 18.44 9.60
N SER A 549 14.45 18.42 8.38
CA SER A 549 15.26 18.33 7.17
C SER A 549 14.70 19.24 6.08
N THR A 550 15.55 19.62 5.15
CA THR A 550 15.19 20.47 4.02
C THR A 550 15.69 19.89 2.72
N LEU A 551 14.93 20.14 1.65
CA LEU A 551 15.27 19.75 0.29
C LEU A 551 15.03 20.92 -0.66
N VAL A 552 16.01 21.21 -1.49
CA VAL A 552 15.93 22.24 -2.55
C VAL A 552 16.22 21.58 -3.88
N SER A 553 15.39 21.86 -4.90
CA SER A 553 15.54 21.18 -6.18
C SER A 553 15.35 22.13 -7.37
N TYR A 554 16.13 21.91 -8.41
CA TYR A 554 16.01 22.53 -9.71
C TYR A 554 15.70 21.49 -10.74
N LEU A 555 14.73 21.74 -11.62
CA LEU A 555 14.28 20.76 -12.59
C LEU A 555 14.07 21.37 -13.98
N GLY A 556 14.33 20.56 -15.00
CA GLY A 556 14.07 20.90 -16.40
C GLY A 556 13.53 19.67 -17.14
N ARG A 557 12.56 19.86 -18.01
CA ARG A 557 12.00 18.83 -18.87
C ARG A 557 11.70 19.37 -20.27
N VAL A 558 12.03 18.57 -21.27
CA VAL A 558 11.68 18.81 -22.68
C VAL A 558 10.92 17.59 -23.17
N MET A 559 9.73 17.83 -23.71
CA MET A 559 8.95 16.82 -24.42
C MET A 559 8.81 17.27 -25.88
N TYR A 560 9.15 16.39 -26.79
CA TYR A 560 9.07 16.61 -28.23
C TYR A 560 8.25 15.52 -28.91
N ASN A 561 7.33 15.92 -29.77
CA ASN A 561 6.49 15.03 -30.55
C ASN A 561 6.55 15.48 -32.02
N TYR A 562 6.96 14.56 -32.90
CA TYR A 562 6.95 14.77 -34.31
C TYR A 562 5.79 14.02 -34.97
N ASP A 563 4.86 14.76 -35.54
CA ASP A 563 3.73 14.30 -36.39
C ASP A 563 2.87 13.22 -35.70
N ASN A 564 2.80 13.24 -34.34
CA ASN A 564 2.16 12.21 -33.50
C ASN A 564 2.67 10.79 -33.77
N ARG A 565 3.94 10.64 -34.21
CA ARG A 565 4.59 9.36 -34.52
C ARG A 565 5.78 9.08 -33.62
N TYR A 566 6.68 10.06 -33.46
CA TYR A 566 7.92 9.92 -32.71
C TYR A 566 7.89 10.87 -31.52
N TYR A 567 8.10 10.32 -30.35
CA TYR A 567 8.05 11.06 -29.10
C TYR A 567 9.36 10.92 -28.35
N LEU A 568 9.85 11.99 -27.78
CA LEU A 568 11.05 12.04 -26.96
C LEU A 568 10.76 12.90 -25.73
N THR A 569 11.08 12.39 -24.57
CA THR A 569 11.08 13.12 -23.30
C THR A 569 12.47 13.06 -22.68
N ALA A 570 13.02 14.20 -22.32
CA ALA A 570 14.27 14.30 -21.58
C ALA A 570 14.06 15.18 -20.36
N SER A 571 14.55 14.73 -19.19
CA SER A 571 14.49 15.54 -17.97
C SER A 571 15.80 15.48 -17.19
N ILE A 572 16.05 16.53 -16.44
CA ILE A 572 17.17 16.66 -15.52
C ILE A 572 16.68 17.30 -14.23
N ARG A 573 17.12 16.75 -13.10
CA ARG A 573 16.84 17.33 -11.79
C ARG A 573 18.11 17.35 -10.94
N ALA A 574 18.30 18.42 -10.21
CA ALA A 574 19.36 18.57 -9.22
C ALA A 574 18.72 18.76 -7.84
N ASP A 575 18.96 17.84 -6.92
CA ASP A 575 18.42 17.85 -5.56
C ASP A 575 19.53 18.11 -4.54
N GLY A 576 19.28 19.02 -3.60
CA GLY A 576 20.18 19.37 -2.49
C GLY A 576 19.50 19.11 -1.14
N SER A 577 20.00 18.12 -0.38
CA SER A 577 19.44 17.70 0.90
C SER A 577 20.31 18.16 2.08
N SER A 578 19.65 18.56 3.18
CA SER A 578 20.33 18.87 4.45
C SER A 578 20.90 17.63 5.16
N ARG A 579 20.41 16.41 4.82
CA ARG A 579 20.84 15.16 5.45
C ARG A 579 22.26 14.73 5.09
N PHE A 580 22.81 15.26 3.99
CA PHE A 580 24.15 14.92 3.53
C PHE A 580 25.20 15.99 3.91
N PRO A 581 26.47 15.58 4.09
CA PRO A 581 27.52 16.49 4.51
C PRO A 581 27.88 17.50 3.41
N LYS A 582 28.60 18.55 3.79
CA LYS A 582 29.13 19.54 2.86
C LYS A 582 29.99 18.85 1.79
N GLY A 583 29.70 19.12 0.52
CA GLY A 583 30.34 18.47 -0.64
C GLY A 583 29.48 17.41 -1.30
N ASN A 584 28.63 16.69 -0.56
CA ASN A 584 27.72 15.64 -1.06
C ASN A 584 26.24 16.03 -1.00
N LYS A 585 25.93 17.31 -0.64
CA LYS A 585 24.52 17.74 -0.53
C LYS A 585 23.73 17.65 -1.81
N TYR A 586 24.35 17.94 -2.96
CA TYR A 586 23.69 17.95 -4.26
C TYR A 586 24.02 16.72 -5.07
N ALA A 587 22.98 16.18 -5.74
CA ALA A 587 23.11 15.14 -6.75
C ALA A 587 22.25 15.47 -7.98
N ILE A 588 22.65 14.95 -9.16
CA ILE A 588 21.99 15.20 -10.45
C ILE A 588 21.38 13.90 -10.96
N PHE A 589 20.14 13.99 -11.39
CA PHE A 589 19.32 12.86 -11.83
C PHE A 589 18.78 13.09 -13.23
N PRO A 590 19.48 12.61 -14.27
CA PRO A 590 19.02 12.67 -15.65
C PRO A 590 18.06 11.53 -15.98
N SER A 591 17.15 11.76 -16.92
CA SER A 591 16.35 10.71 -17.53
C SER A 591 15.98 11.03 -18.97
N VAL A 592 15.77 9.97 -19.76
CA VAL A 592 15.34 10.05 -21.16
C VAL A 592 14.39 8.90 -21.46
N SER A 593 13.35 9.19 -22.24
CA SER A 593 12.47 8.15 -22.77
C SER A 593 12.01 8.52 -24.19
N ALA A 594 11.79 7.51 -25.01
CA ALA A 594 11.33 7.67 -26.38
C ALA A 594 10.21 6.68 -26.69
N SER A 595 9.33 7.06 -27.61
CA SER A 595 8.36 6.11 -28.15
C SER A 595 8.09 6.35 -29.63
N TRP A 596 7.74 5.26 -30.29
CA TRP A 596 7.39 5.23 -31.71
C TRP A 596 5.98 4.65 -31.86
N ARG A 597 5.07 5.47 -32.36
CA ARG A 597 3.70 5.07 -32.66
C ARG A 597 3.65 4.47 -34.05
N ILE A 598 3.94 3.19 -34.15
CA ILE A 598 4.08 2.43 -35.39
C ILE A 598 2.78 2.43 -36.19
N ILE A 599 1.63 2.39 -35.54
CA ILE A 599 0.30 2.43 -36.18
C ILE A 599 0.08 3.70 -37.07
N SER A 600 0.79 4.78 -36.75
CA SER A 600 0.66 6.05 -37.49
C SER A 600 1.52 6.10 -38.75
N GLU A 601 2.31 5.05 -39.05
CA GLU A 601 3.15 4.98 -40.24
C GLU A 601 2.34 4.61 -41.51
N SER A 602 2.80 5.09 -42.63
CA SER A 602 2.13 4.87 -43.91
C SER A 602 2.01 3.40 -44.29
N PHE A 603 3.00 2.56 -43.89
CA PHE A 603 2.98 1.11 -44.16
C PHE A 603 1.99 0.34 -43.26
N MET A 604 1.42 0.97 -42.24
CA MET A 604 0.42 0.41 -41.33
C MET A 604 -1.02 0.82 -41.67
N GLN A 605 -1.24 1.68 -42.66
CA GLN A 605 -2.59 2.22 -42.97
C GLN A 605 -3.57 1.16 -43.52
N ASP A 606 -3.07 0.18 -44.29
CA ASP A 606 -3.90 -0.87 -44.90
C ASP A 606 -4.12 -2.11 -44.06
N GLN A 607 -3.45 -2.21 -42.92
CA GLN A 607 -3.60 -3.37 -42.02
C GLN A 607 -4.84 -3.22 -41.11
N LYS A 608 -5.47 -4.35 -40.74
CA LYS A 608 -6.70 -4.42 -39.92
C LYS A 608 -6.55 -5.19 -38.63
N ILE A 609 -5.31 -5.58 -38.27
CA ILE A 609 -5.03 -6.39 -37.08
C ILE A 609 -4.94 -5.50 -35.84
N PHE A 610 -4.16 -4.41 -35.95
CA PHE A 610 -3.90 -3.51 -34.83
C PHE A 610 -4.75 -2.26 -34.93
N SER A 611 -5.44 -1.90 -33.85
CA SER A 611 -6.07 -0.58 -33.68
C SER A 611 -5.08 0.43 -33.08
N ASN A 612 -4.08 -0.06 -32.32
CA ASN A 612 -2.94 0.70 -31.85
C ASN A 612 -1.71 -0.21 -31.78
N LEU A 613 -0.53 0.36 -32.11
CA LEU A 613 0.76 -0.30 -31.94
C LEU A 613 1.81 0.76 -31.65
N LYS A 614 2.40 0.70 -30.44
CA LYS A 614 3.38 1.67 -29.96
C LYS A 614 4.52 0.94 -29.25
N LEU A 615 5.75 1.22 -29.65
CA LEU A 615 6.98 0.79 -28.98
C LEU A 615 7.48 1.94 -28.10
N ARG A 616 7.92 1.64 -26.87
CA ARG A 616 8.49 2.63 -25.96
C ARG A 616 9.70 2.07 -25.20
N GLY A 617 10.57 2.98 -24.79
CA GLY A 617 11.70 2.63 -23.93
C GLY A 617 12.20 3.84 -23.20
N GLY A 618 12.74 3.59 -22.01
CA GLY A 618 13.23 4.62 -21.12
C GLY A 618 14.44 4.20 -20.31
N TRP A 619 15.23 5.20 -19.94
CA TRP A 619 16.32 5.09 -18.99
C TRP A 619 16.30 6.32 -18.08
N GLY A 620 16.61 6.11 -16.80
CA GLY A 620 16.72 7.22 -15.87
C GLY A 620 17.48 6.83 -14.61
N ARG A 621 17.91 7.86 -13.89
CA ARG A 621 18.53 7.75 -12.58
C ARG A 621 17.74 8.58 -11.59
N VAL A 622 17.48 8.02 -10.41
CA VAL A 622 16.86 8.70 -9.27
C VAL A 622 17.69 8.46 -8.01
N GLY A 623 17.55 9.32 -7.01
CA GLY A 623 18.28 9.22 -5.75
C GLY A 623 17.42 8.66 -4.62
N ASN A 624 18.07 8.21 -3.55
CA ASN A 624 17.46 7.92 -2.26
C ASN A 624 18.23 8.66 -1.16
N GLN A 625 17.51 9.32 -0.25
CA GLN A 625 18.04 10.07 0.88
C GLN A 625 17.50 9.57 2.22
N ASN A 626 16.94 8.38 2.27
CA ASN A 626 16.27 7.88 3.48
C ASN A 626 17.30 7.45 4.53
N ILE A 627 17.84 8.43 5.24
CA ILE A 627 18.73 8.30 6.39
C ILE A 627 18.25 9.24 7.49
N ASP A 628 18.73 9.03 8.71
CA ASP A 628 18.44 9.91 9.82
C ASP A 628 18.92 11.35 9.55
N ASN A 629 18.23 12.33 10.13
CA ASN A 629 18.57 13.75 9.91
C ASN A 629 19.95 14.11 10.48
N ASP A 630 20.45 13.33 11.41
CA ASP A 630 21.70 13.46 12.14
C ASP A 630 22.75 12.39 11.78
N ALA A 631 22.52 11.59 10.73
CA ALA A 631 23.42 10.52 10.28
C ALA A 631 24.90 10.96 10.05
N THR A 632 25.12 12.24 9.84
CA THR A 632 26.46 12.84 9.68
C THR A 632 27.05 13.43 10.97
N LEU A 633 26.30 13.42 12.07
CA LEU A 633 26.68 14.02 13.35
C LEU A 633 27.04 12.94 14.37
N THR A 634 28.10 13.17 15.12
CA THR A 634 28.39 12.36 16.31
C THR A 634 27.50 12.82 17.45
N LEU A 635 26.66 11.92 17.95
CA LEU A 635 25.69 12.19 19.00
C LEU A 635 26.27 11.87 20.37
N LEU A 636 25.86 12.63 21.36
CA LEU A 636 26.19 12.42 22.77
C LEU A 636 24.93 11.97 23.51
N GLY A 637 25.06 10.93 24.30
CA GLY A 637 24.01 10.39 25.18
C GLY A 637 24.42 10.41 26.62
N GLN A 638 23.44 10.29 27.52
CA GLN A 638 23.66 10.13 28.95
C GLN A 638 24.11 8.69 29.24
N SER A 639 25.10 8.54 30.07
CA SER A 639 25.58 7.27 30.62
C SER A 639 25.85 7.41 32.11
N ASP A 640 25.33 6.47 32.86
CA ASP A 640 25.52 6.45 34.29
C ASP A 640 26.67 5.53 34.66
N TYR A 641 27.48 5.96 35.64
CA TYR A 641 28.55 5.17 36.20
C TYR A 641 28.44 5.10 37.71
N VAL A 642 28.95 4.06 38.30
CA VAL A 642 28.95 3.88 39.75
C VAL A 642 30.33 4.11 40.28
N PHE A 643 30.48 5.07 41.19
CA PHE A 643 31.74 5.41 41.83
C PHE A 643 31.72 5.13 43.35
N GLY A 644 32.87 4.76 43.83
CA GLY A 644 33.16 4.66 45.30
C GLY A 644 32.79 3.34 45.92
N THR A 645 33.11 3.21 47.21
CA THR A 645 32.87 2.04 48.02
C THR A 645 31.42 1.91 48.54
N ALA A 646 30.73 3.05 48.59
CA ALA A 646 29.25 3.07 48.71
C ALA A 646 28.71 3.45 47.31
N PRO A 647 28.18 2.47 46.54
CA PRO A 647 27.89 2.68 45.12
C PRO A 647 26.84 3.78 44.94
N GLY A 648 27.30 4.94 44.49
CA GLY A 648 26.46 6.06 44.07
C GLY A 648 26.42 6.14 42.53
N ARG A 649 25.24 6.20 41.97
CA ARG A 649 25.04 6.44 40.52
C ARG A 649 25.38 7.90 40.18
N VAL A 650 26.32 8.07 39.29
CA VAL A 650 26.72 9.39 38.78
C VAL A 650 26.45 9.45 37.30
N SER A 651 25.70 10.46 36.88
CA SER A 651 25.38 10.63 35.48
C SER A 651 26.55 11.33 34.75
N GLY A 652 26.94 10.76 33.63
CA GLY A 652 27.96 11.27 32.73
C GLY A 652 27.44 11.39 31.29
N THR A 653 28.34 11.78 30.40
CA THR A 653 28.02 11.89 28.96
C THR A 653 29.00 11.03 28.18
N MET A 654 28.49 10.30 27.24
CA MET A 654 29.27 9.49 26.31
C MET A 654 28.80 9.67 24.87
N VAL A 655 29.58 9.17 23.91
CA VAL A 655 29.16 9.13 22.52
C VAL A 655 28.10 8.04 22.37
N SER A 656 26.91 8.40 21.91
CA SER A 656 25.77 7.49 21.70
C SER A 656 25.53 7.12 20.23
N GLY A 657 26.13 7.88 19.30
CA GLY A 657 26.04 7.60 17.86
C GLY A 657 27.22 8.13 17.09
N VAL A 658 27.68 7.42 16.06
CA VAL A 658 28.77 7.81 15.19
C VAL A 658 28.25 8.44 13.92
N GLY A 659 28.57 9.71 13.69
CA GLY A 659 28.29 10.39 12.44
C GLY A 659 29.26 10.00 11.32
N ASN A 660 28.76 9.90 10.11
CA ASN A 660 29.58 9.63 8.93
C ASN A 660 29.57 10.81 7.94
N ASN A 661 30.66 11.56 7.92
CA ASN A 661 30.85 12.71 7.04
C ASN A 661 31.21 12.35 5.58
N LEU A 662 31.30 11.08 5.24
CA LEU A 662 31.57 10.58 3.88
C LEU A 662 30.28 10.14 3.15
N LEU A 663 29.12 10.22 3.83
CA LEU A 663 27.83 9.82 3.26
C LEU A 663 27.53 10.58 1.96
N LYS A 664 27.06 9.85 0.99
CA LYS A 664 26.58 10.34 -0.31
C LYS A 664 25.25 9.69 -0.67
N TRP A 665 24.64 10.22 -1.70
CA TRP A 665 23.37 9.70 -2.23
C TRP A 665 23.45 8.26 -2.66
N GLU A 666 22.48 7.45 -2.25
CA GLU A 666 22.16 6.20 -2.93
C GLU A 666 21.52 6.54 -4.28
N THR A 667 21.88 5.85 -5.34
CA THR A 667 21.33 6.06 -6.67
C THR A 667 20.70 4.79 -7.20
N VAL A 668 19.51 4.91 -7.79
CA VAL A 668 18.82 3.83 -8.49
C VAL A 668 18.78 4.15 -9.97
N GLU A 669 19.34 3.27 -10.78
CA GLU A 669 19.33 3.32 -12.23
C GLU A 669 18.29 2.32 -12.77
N ASP A 670 17.41 2.79 -13.65
CA ASP A 670 16.30 2.01 -14.20
C ASP A 670 16.26 2.14 -15.72
N TRP A 671 16.06 1.03 -16.41
CA TRP A 671 15.72 1.01 -17.81
C TRP A 671 14.57 0.06 -18.10
N ASN A 672 13.75 0.39 -19.08
CA ASN A 672 12.62 -0.42 -19.49
C ASN A 672 12.38 -0.35 -21.00
N VAL A 673 11.75 -1.39 -21.52
CA VAL A 673 11.27 -1.47 -22.91
C VAL A 673 9.87 -2.06 -22.86
N GLY A 674 8.92 -1.44 -23.57
CA GLY A 674 7.54 -1.88 -23.59
C GLY A 674 6.88 -1.73 -24.95
N VAL A 675 5.83 -2.52 -25.17
CA VAL A 675 4.98 -2.49 -26.34
C VAL A 675 3.53 -2.36 -25.88
N ASP A 676 2.83 -1.34 -26.41
CA ASP A 676 1.40 -1.14 -26.21
C ASP A 676 0.67 -1.49 -27.51
N MET A 677 -0.27 -2.40 -27.44
CA MET A 677 -1.03 -2.93 -28.58
C MET A 677 -2.53 -2.88 -28.28
N SER A 678 -3.31 -2.56 -29.29
CA SER A 678 -4.78 -2.72 -29.26
C SER A 678 -5.24 -3.46 -30.50
N PHE A 679 -6.21 -4.33 -30.33
CA PHE A 679 -6.75 -5.19 -31.38
C PHE A 679 -8.27 -5.05 -31.45
N LEU A 680 -8.85 -5.47 -32.59
CA LEU A 680 -10.30 -5.62 -32.78
C LEU A 680 -11.07 -4.32 -32.48
N ASP A 681 -10.66 -3.20 -33.06
CA ASP A 681 -11.23 -1.87 -32.82
C ASP A 681 -11.15 -1.47 -31.34
N SER A 682 -9.96 -1.73 -30.72
CA SER A 682 -9.62 -1.43 -29.33
C SER A 682 -10.47 -2.20 -28.29
N ARG A 683 -11.09 -3.35 -28.67
CA ARG A 683 -11.77 -4.21 -27.70
C ARG A 683 -10.82 -5.05 -26.86
N LEU A 684 -9.63 -5.34 -27.37
CA LEU A 684 -8.55 -5.98 -26.62
C LEU A 684 -7.34 -5.06 -26.57
N ASP A 685 -6.97 -4.61 -25.38
CA ASP A 685 -5.75 -3.89 -25.12
C ASP A 685 -4.72 -4.80 -24.44
N MET A 686 -3.49 -4.72 -24.89
CA MET A 686 -2.37 -5.50 -24.37
C MET A 686 -1.17 -4.57 -24.17
N THR A 687 -0.56 -4.66 -22.99
CA THR A 687 0.73 -4.00 -22.71
C THR A 687 1.71 -5.05 -22.20
N PHE A 688 2.86 -5.15 -22.83
CA PHE A 688 3.97 -5.98 -22.38
C PHE A 688 5.18 -5.10 -22.10
N GLU A 689 5.87 -5.34 -20.98
CA GLU A 689 7.04 -4.58 -20.59
C GLU A 689 8.09 -5.45 -19.90
N TYR A 690 9.36 -5.17 -20.19
CA TYR A 690 10.51 -5.69 -19.47
C TYR A 690 11.27 -4.54 -18.82
N PHE A 691 11.73 -4.72 -17.59
CA PHE A 691 12.44 -3.69 -16.82
C PHE A 691 13.61 -4.27 -16.02
N GLN A 692 14.57 -3.40 -15.72
CA GLN A 692 15.65 -3.67 -14.79
C GLN A 692 16.00 -2.42 -14.00
N LYS A 693 15.99 -2.53 -12.66
CA LYS A 693 16.44 -1.53 -11.71
C LYS A 693 17.70 -2.01 -11.00
N LYS A 694 18.65 -1.10 -10.72
CA LYS A 694 19.86 -1.41 -9.96
C LYS A 694 20.19 -0.23 -9.05
N SER A 695 20.35 -0.48 -7.74
CA SER A 695 20.92 0.50 -6.83
C SER A 695 22.45 0.46 -6.82
N SER A 696 23.02 1.58 -6.48
CA SER A 696 24.47 1.74 -6.25
C SER A 696 24.67 2.66 -5.06
N ASP A 697 25.75 2.43 -4.31
CA ASP A 697 26.04 3.18 -3.08
C ASP A 697 24.87 3.12 -2.07
N MET A 698 24.25 1.94 -1.93
CA MET A 698 23.10 1.73 -1.08
C MET A 698 23.38 2.20 0.35
N LEU A 699 22.44 2.95 0.92
CA LEU A 699 22.52 3.44 2.30
C LEU A 699 22.10 2.32 3.25
N TYR A 700 22.98 1.99 4.18
CA TYR A 700 22.79 0.88 5.11
C TYR A 700 23.27 1.25 6.51
N GLN A 701 22.50 0.88 7.54
CA GLN A 701 22.93 0.98 8.94
C GLN A 701 23.73 -0.26 9.31
N LYS A 702 25.06 -0.09 9.36
CA LYS A 702 25.93 -1.17 9.78
C LYS A 702 26.12 -1.15 11.29
N GLN A 703 26.02 -2.32 11.94
CA GLN A 703 26.31 -2.44 13.37
C GLN A 703 27.78 -2.13 13.64
N ASN A 704 28.04 -1.35 14.68
CA ASN A 704 29.40 -0.99 15.06
C ASN A 704 30.15 -2.18 15.66
N ILE A 705 31.48 -2.17 15.47
CA ILE A 705 32.36 -3.16 16.07
C ILE A 705 32.62 -2.74 17.53
N PHE A 706 32.42 -3.66 18.49
CA PHE A 706 32.68 -3.40 19.91
C PHE A 706 34.08 -2.86 20.21
N ALA A 707 35.09 -3.21 19.40
CA ALA A 707 36.47 -2.80 19.55
C ALA A 707 36.68 -1.28 19.55
N ILE A 708 35.73 -0.47 19.08
CA ILE A 708 35.82 1.00 19.09
C ILE A 708 35.30 1.65 20.35
N GLY A 709 34.92 0.84 21.37
CA GLY A 709 34.61 1.34 22.71
C GLY A 709 33.20 1.90 22.90
N TYR A 710 32.26 1.60 22.01
CA TYR A 710 30.85 1.95 22.21
C TYR A 710 30.20 0.99 23.17
N PRO A 711 29.57 1.47 24.25
CA PRO A 711 28.93 0.61 25.24
C PRO A 711 27.55 0.08 24.80
N ASP A 712 26.95 0.69 23.77
CA ASP A 712 25.69 0.20 23.22
C ASP A 712 25.95 -0.78 22.07
N TRP A 713 25.68 -2.06 22.32
CA TRP A 713 25.79 -3.14 21.36
C TRP A 713 24.80 -3.02 20.17
N ASN A 714 23.78 -2.16 20.30
CA ASN A 714 22.86 -1.81 19.22
C ASN A 714 23.30 -0.58 18.39
N SER A 715 24.44 0.05 18.73
CA SER A 715 24.87 1.22 17.99
C SER A 715 25.19 0.89 16.53
N THR A 716 24.66 1.71 15.63
CA THR A 716 24.84 1.57 14.17
C THR A 716 25.47 2.82 13.57
N VAL A 717 26.09 2.69 12.43
CA VAL A 717 26.62 3.78 11.61
C VAL A 717 26.06 3.70 10.20
N TRP A 718 25.61 4.82 9.67
CA TRP A 718 25.20 4.93 8.27
C TRP A 718 26.40 4.86 7.34
N MET A 719 26.32 4.02 6.32
CA MET A 719 27.37 3.82 5.31
C MET A 719 26.76 3.64 3.91
N ASN A 720 27.51 4.04 2.89
CA ASN A 720 27.18 3.71 1.51
C ASN A 720 27.85 2.38 1.14
N ILE A 721 27.16 1.29 1.39
CA ILE A 721 27.66 -0.06 1.07
C ILE A 721 26.54 -0.85 0.41
N GLY A 722 26.93 -1.66 -0.56
CA GLY A 722 26.01 -2.56 -1.20
C GLY A 722 25.38 -2.04 -2.49
N SER A 723 24.71 -2.95 -3.13
CA SER A 723 23.99 -2.79 -4.38
C SER A 723 22.97 -3.90 -4.51
N MET A 724 21.76 -3.57 -4.93
CA MET A 724 20.69 -4.52 -5.21
C MET A 724 20.19 -4.37 -6.64
N LYS A 725 19.59 -5.42 -7.18
CA LYS A 725 19.03 -5.46 -8.52
C LYS A 725 17.66 -6.10 -8.50
N ALA A 726 16.69 -5.42 -9.11
CA ALA A 726 15.39 -5.98 -9.43
C ALA A 726 15.21 -6.05 -10.95
N SER A 727 14.74 -7.16 -11.49
CA SER A 727 14.45 -7.30 -12.93
C SER A 727 13.22 -8.17 -13.12
N GLY A 728 12.43 -7.85 -14.14
CA GLY A 728 11.18 -8.56 -14.36
C GLY A 728 10.46 -8.18 -15.64
N TRP A 729 9.33 -8.83 -15.86
CA TRP A 729 8.41 -8.54 -16.95
C TRP A 729 6.99 -8.36 -16.42
N GLU A 730 6.21 -7.59 -17.16
CA GLU A 730 4.83 -7.25 -16.86
C GLU A 730 3.97 -7.46 -18.11
N LEU A 731 2.78 -8.04 -17.94
CA LEU A 731 1.79 -8.19 -18.99
C LEU A 731 0.43 -7.76 -18.45
N SER A 732 -0.23 -6.85 -19.16
CA SER A 732 -1.63 -6.48 -18.91
C SER A 732 -2.46 -6.78 -20.15
N LEU A 733 -3.59 -7.45 -19.96
CA LEU A 733 -4.59 -7.74 -20.98
C LEU A 733 -5.93 -7.20 -20.49
N ASN A 734 -6.58 -6.35 -21.28
CA ASN A 734 -7.90 -5.81 -20.98
C ASN A 734 -8.82 -6.05 -22.17
N TRP A 735 -9.84 -6.88 -21.96
CA TRP A 735 -10.89 -7.14 -22.92
C TRP A 735 -12.16 -6.42 -22.48
N HIS A 736 -12.74 -5.61 -23.35
CA HIS A 736 -14.04 -4.99 -23.11
C HIS A 736 -14.90 -5.06 -24.36
N ASP A 737 -16.17 -5.40 -24.18
CA ASP A 737 -17.10 -5.51 -25.29
C ASP A 737 -18.55 -5.33 -24.82
N LYS A 738 -19.47 -5.16 -25.78
CA LYS A 738 -20.90 -4.99 -25.55
C LYS A 738 -21.69 -5.83 -26.53
N VAL A 739 -22.55 -6.71 -26.01
CA VAL A 739 -23.48 -7.51 -26.79
C VAL A 739 -24.91 -7.15 -26.38
N ALA A 740 -25.61 -6.40 -27.21
CA ALA A 740 -26.92 -5.82 -26.88
C ALA A 740 -26.86 -4.99 -25.57
N ASN A 741 -27.60 -5.36 -24.53
CA ASN A 741 -27.61 -4.69 -23.22
C ASN A 741 -26.60 -5.29 -22.24
N PHE A 742 -25.82 -6.27 -22.64
CA PHE A 742 -24.79 -6.91 -21.81
C PHE A 742 -23.43 -6.28 -22.15
N ARG A 743 -22.82 -5.63 -21.15
CA ARG A 743 -21.45 -5.10 -21.23
C ARG A 743 -20.58 -5.94 -20.31
N TYR A 744 -19.36 -6.22 -20.74
CA TYR A 744 -18.40 -6.94 -19.92
C TYR A 744 -16.99 -6.43 -20.15
N ASN A 745 -16.20 -6.51 -19.08
CA ASN A 745 -14.76 -6.25 -19.08
C ASN A 745 -14.04 -7.37 -18.33
N VAL A 746 -12.92 -7.79 -18.89
CA VAL A 746 -12.02 -8.80 -18.30
C VAL A 746 -10.62 -8.25 -18.34
N GLY A 747 -10.04 -7.99 -17.17
CA GLY A 747 -8.67 -7.55 -17.02
C GLY A 747 -7.80 -8.63 -16.41
N LEU A 748 -6.66 -8.93 -17.04
CA LEU A 748 -5.66 -9.87 -16.54
C LEU A 748 -4.32 -9.16 -16.44
N ASN A 749 -3.73 -9.13 -15.23
CA ASN A 749 -2.44 -8.57 -14.92
C ASN A 749 -1.49 -9.68 -14.46
N LEU A 750 -0.37 -9.83 -15.14
CA LEU A 750 0.69 -10.77 -14.79
C LEU A 750 1.99 -10.02 -14.57
N SER A 751 2.74 -10.40 -13.55
CA SER A 751 4.08 -9.85 -13.32
C SER A 751 4.99 -10.86 -12.63
N ALA A 752 6.26 -10.85 -13.04
CA ALA A 752 7.31 -11.65 -12.45
C ALA A 752 8.51 -10.76 -12.14
N VAL A 753 9.02 -10.84 -10.91
CA VAL A 753 10.12 -9.98 -10.44
C VAL A 753 11.14 -10.82 -9.67
N LYS A 754 12.42 -10.64 -9.98
CA LYS A 754 13.53 -11.26 -9.25
C LYS A 754 14.37 -10.19 -8.56
N ASN A 755 14.49 -10.32 -7.24
CA ASN A 755 15.26 -9.42 -6.39
C ASN A 755 16.59 -10.08 -6.00
N LYS A 756 17.72 -9.44 -6.33
CA LYS A 756 19.06 -9.95 -6.05
C LYS A 756 19.89 -8.96 -5.27
N ALA A 757 20.62 -9.45 -4.30
CA ALA A 757 21.77 -8.76 -3.73
C ALA A 757 22.93 -8.84 -4.73
N VAL A 758 23.39 -7.72 -5.24
CA VAL A 758 24.59 -7.69 -6.08
C VAL A 758 25.81 -7.66 -5.19
N LYS A 759 25.74 -6.84 -4.15
CA LYS A 759 26.73 -6.73 -3.08
C LYS A 759 26.02 -6.22 -1.83
N PHE A 760 26.28 -6.83 -0.67
CA PHE A 760 25.80 -6.34 0.62
C PHE A 760 26.89 -5.61 1.40
N SER A 761 27.28 -6.12 2.56
CA SER A 761 28.14 -5.41 3.51
C SER A 761 29.64 -5.56 3.23
N GLY A 762 30.04 -6.55 2.46
CA GLY A 762 31.46 -6.91 2.27
C GLY A 762 32.10 -7.70 3.43
N ASP A 763 31.36 -7.93 4.52
CA ASP A 763 31.84 -8.65 5.72
C ASP A 763 31.26 -10.08 5.83
N GLY A 764 30.69 -10.59 4.75
CA GLY A 764 30.01 -11.88 4.70
C GLY A 764 28.47 -11.76 4.59
N PRO A 765 27.75 -12.88 4.66
CA PRO A 765 26.30 -12.89 4.53
C PRO A 765 25.61 -12.21 5.71
N ILE A 766 24.51 -11.51 5.42
CA ILE A 766 23.60 -10.97 6.46
C ILE A 766 22.58 -12.05 6.80
N GLN A 767 22.58 -12.49 8.06
CA GLN A 767 21.65 -13.47 8.57
C GLN A 767 20.58 -12.78 9.45
N THR A 768 19.31 -13.14 9.25
CA THR A 768 18.16 -12.54 9.93
C THR A 768 17.06 -13.57 10.16
N GLY A 769 15.99 -13.18 10.89
CA GLY A 769 14.84 -14.04 11.10
C GLY A 769 15.09 -15.08 12.20
N GLY A 770 15.34 -14.61 13.43
CA GLY A 770 15.65 -15.47 14.58
C GLY A 770 14.65 -16.60 14.81
N PHE A 771 15.17 -17.81 15.00
CA PHE A 771 14.43 -19.01 15.36
C PHE A 771 15.26 -19.82 16.34
N ASN A 772 14.83 -19.85 17.61
CA ASN A 772 15.63 -20.37 18.71
C ASN A 772 17.01 -19.69 18.76
N SER A 773 18.08 -20.45 18.67
CA SER A 773 19.47 -19.96 18.66
C SER A 773 20.04 -19.73 17.25
N ASP A 774 19.22 -19.90 16.19
CA ASP A 774 19.67 -19.88 14.79
C ASP A 774 18.92 -18.78 13.99
N GLN A 775 19.31 -18.56 12.74
CA GLN A 775 18.71 -17.60 11.80
C GLN A 775 18.13 -18.33 10.59
N ILE A 776 16.89 -17.99 10.24
CA ILE A 776 16.16 -18.61 9.13
C ILE A 776 16.68 -18.14 7.77
N ILE A 777 17.04 -16.87 7.66
CA ILE A 777 17.33 -16.19 6.40
C ILE A 777 18.83 -15.92 6.29
N ARG A 778 19.36 -16.15 5.10
CA ARG A 778 20.72 -15.77 4.73
C ARG A 778 20.69 -14.95 3.44
N ASN A 779 21.21 -13.72 3.51
CA ASN A 779 21.36 -12.82 2.39
C ASN A 779 22.83 -12.71 2.03
N GLU A 780 23.22 -13.07 0.80
CA GLU A 780 24.60 -13.08 0.36
C GLU A 780 24.79 -12.45 -1.01
N ASP A 781 26.03 -12.06 -1.30
CA ASP A 781 26.42 -11.43 -2.57
C ASP A 781 26.10 -12.34 -3.77
N GLY A 782 25.45 -11.77 -4.79
CA GLY A 782 25.03 -12.48 -5.99
C GLY A 782 23.77 -13.33 -5.86
N GLY A 783 23.26 -13.54 -4.62
CA GLY A 783 22.07 -14.35 -4.31
C GLY A 783 20.74 -13.59 -4.45
N LEU A 784 19.63 -14.33 -4.43
CA LEU A 784 18.30 -13.76 -4.18
C LEU A 784 18.19 -13.34 -2.71
N ILE A 785 17.43 -12.30 -2.42
CA ILE A 785 17.23 -11.81 -1.05
C ILE A 785 16.17 -12.61 -0.29
N SER A 786 16.22 -12.59 1.03
CA SER A 786 15.29 -13.24 1.98
C SER A 786 15.19 -14.75 1.86
N ARG A 787 16.15 -15.45 1.23
CA ARG A 787 16.09 -16.91 1.08
C ARG A 787 16.28 -17.61 2.42
N PHE A 788 15.48 -18.66 2.63
CA PHE A 788 15.61 -19.54 3.78
C PHE A 788 16.84 -20.44 3.63
N TYR A 789 17.61 -20.56 4.70
CA TYR A 789 18.86 -21.32 4.74
C TYR A 789 18.88 -22.22 5.96
N GLY A 790 18.98 -23.53 5.76
CA GLY A 790 18.88 -24.50 6.85
C GLY A 790 19.08 -25.92 6.39
N TYR A 791 18.73 -26.85 7.26
CA TYR A 791 18.88 -28.28 7.03
C TYR A 791 17.76 -28.84 6.13
N VAL A 792 18.10 -29.88 5.35
CA VAL A 792 17.11 -30.59 4.51
C VAL A 792 16.50 -31.73 5.32
N ALA A 793 15.22 -31.66 5.65
CA ALA A 793 14.45 -32.77 6.19
C ALA A 793 14.09 -33.73 5.05
N ASP A 794 14.50 -34.99 5.16
CA ASP A 794 14.34 -36.04 4.15
C ASP A 794 13.41 -37.16 4.64
N GLY A 795 12.31 -36.78 5.25
CA GLY A 795 11.34 -37.70 5.84
C GLY A 795 11.59 -38.00 7.31
N ILE A 796 10.90 -39.01 7.82
CA ILE A 796 10.90 -39.46 9.20
C ILE A 796 11.42 -40.89 9.27
N PHE A 797 12.35 -41.18 10.19
CA PHE A 797 12.80 -42.53 10.45
C PHE A 797 11.62 -43.42 10.87
N GLN A 798 11.35 -44.49 10.14
CA GLN A 798 10.22 -45.35 10.40
C GLN A 798 10.54 -46.44 11.47
N ASN A 799 11.77 -46.92 11.49
CA ASN A 799 12.23 -47.98 12.38
C ASN A 799 13.73 -47.84 12.71
N TRP A 800 14.23 -48.71 13.63
CA TRP A 800 15.64 -48.68 14.03
C TRP A 800 16.61 -49.07 12.90
N ASP A 801 16.21 -49.89 11.92
CA ASP A 801 17.06 -50.26 10.80
C ASP A 801 17.37 -49.03 9.95
N GLU A 802 16.40 -48.13 9.73
CA GLU A 802 16.61 -46.86 9.05
C GLU A 802 17.53 -45.93 9.84
N VAL A 803 17.39 -45.86 11.20
CA VAL A 803 18.26 -45.05 12.04
C VAL A 803 19.69 -45.54 11.96
N TYR A 804 19.92 -46.85 12.09
CA TYR A 804 21.26 -47.45 12.02
C TYR A 804 21.85 -47.47 10.62
N ALA A 805 21.03 -47.44 9.59
CA ALA A 805 21.50 -47.31 8.20
C ALA A 805 21.94 -45.87 7.86
N HIS A 806 21.53 -44.88 8.64
CA HIS A 806 21.87 -43.48 8.39
C HIS A 806 23.29 -43.15 8.90
N THR A 807 24.30 -43.67 8.18
CA THR A 807 25.72 -43.56 8.52
C THR A 807 26.48 -42.92 7.39
N ASN A 808 27.69 -42.41 7.72
CA ASN A 808 28.67 -42.04 6.72
C ASN A 808 29.41 -43.29 6.20
N GLU A 809 30.33 -43.09 5.26
CA GLU A 809 31.17 -44.18 4.62
C GLU A 809 31.96 -44.99 5.66
N ASN A 810 32.23 -44.45 6.84
CA ASN A 810 32.97 -45.11 7.93
C ASN A 810 32.05 -45.81 8.94
N GLY A 811 30.76 -45.87 8.67
CA GLY A 811 29.77 -46.49 9.58
C GLY A 811 29.43 -45.69 10.86
N LYS A 812 29.79 -44.39 10.92
CA LYS A 812 29.42 -43.49 11.99
C LYS A 812 28.02 -42.96 11.76
N LEU A 813 27.16 -43.01 12.76
CA LEU A 813 25.78 -42.42 12.70
C LEU A 813 25.86 -40.90 12.48
N VAL A 814 25.15 -40.42 11.46
CA VAL A 814 25.02 -38.98 11.18
C VAL A 814 24.21 -38.27 12.28
N GLN A 815 23.17 -38.91 12.80
CA GLN A 815 22.31 -38.41 13.88
C GLN A 815 22.33 -39.37 15.05
N SER A 816 23.30 -39.20 15.96
CA SER A 816 23.52 -40.12 17.10
C SER A 816 22.37 -40.15 18.11
N ASN A 817 21.53 -39.12 18.19
CA ASN A 817 20.40 -38.99 19.11
C ASN A 817 19.06 -39.36 18.45
N ALA A 818 19.04 -39.69 17.17
CA ALA A 818 17.80 -40.01 16.47
C ALA A 818 17.19 -41.33 16.91
N GLN A 819 15.87 -41.39 16.93
CA GLN A 819 15.04 -42.55 17.20
C GLN A 819 13.98 -42.69 16.09
N PRO A 820 13.34 -43.85 15.94
CA PRO A 820 12.18 -44.00 15.10
C PRO A 820 11.13 -42.92 15.38
N GLY A 821 10.62 -42.26 14.34
CA GLY A 821 9.73 -41.13 14.44
C GLY A 821 10.40 -39.76 14.40
N ASP A 822 11.72 -39.68 14.50
CA ASP A 822 12.44 -38.42 14.39
C ASP A 822 12.71 -38.04 12.89
N ILE A 823 12.85 -36.74 12.63
CA ILE A 823 13.20 -36.25 11.29
C ILE A 823 14.60 -36.76 10.89
N ARG A 824 14.69 -37.31 9.69
CA ARG A 824 15.96 -37.63 9.04
C ARG A 824 16.47 -36.40 8.32
N PHE A 825 17.63 -35.87 8.74
CA PHE A 825 18.27 -34.73 8.08
C PHE A 825 19.38 -35.23 7.13
N LYS A 826 19.54 -34.57 5.98
CA LYS A 826 20.61 -34.93 5.03
C LYS A 826 21.95 -34.43 5.51
N ASP A 827 22.93 -35.32 5.49
CA ASP A 827 24.36 -35.01 5.53
C ASP A 827 24.77 -34.66 4.09
N LEU A 828 24.94 -33.38 3.79
CA LEU A 828 25.18 -32.89 2.39
C LEU A 828 26.63 -33.00 1.98
N ASN A 829 27.58 -32.93 2.91
CA ASN A 829 29.01 -33.04 2.64
C ASN A 829 29.55 -34.47 2.84
N HIS A 830 28.69 -35.39 3.36
CA HIS A 830 29.01 -36.80 3.60
C HIS A 830 30.13 -37.04 4.62
N ASP A 831 30.35 -36.12 5.57
CA ASP A 831 31.40 -36.31 6.59
C ASP A 831 30.92 -37.08 7.83
N GLY A 832 29.64 -37.37 7.94
CA GLY A 832 29.00 -38.10 9.04
C GLY A 832 28.76 -37.25 10.31
N VAL A 833 28.74 -35.95 10.17
CA VAL A 833 28.42 -35.01 11.23
C VAL A 833 27.40 -34.00 10.73
N LEU A 834 26.26 -33.91 11.37
CA LEU A 834 25.27 -32.92 11.02
C LEU A 834 25.62 -31.57 11.65
N ASP A 835 26.20 -30.66 10.83
CA ASP A 835 26.67 -29.34 11.29
C ASP A 835 26.32 -28.22 10.29
N GLU A 836 26.93 -27.03 10.44
CA GLU A 836 26.70 -25.87 9.59
C GLU A 836 26.99 -26.11 8.09
N ASN A 837 27.85 -27.10 7.75
CA ASN A 837 28.19 -27.43 6.38
C ASN A 837 27.08 -28.20 5.65
N ASP A 838 26.06 -28.72 6.40
CA ASP A 838 24.91 -29.41 5.84
C ASP A 838 23.72 -28.49 5.62
N LYS A 839 23.87 -27.19 5.90
CA LYS A 839 22.84 -26.20 5.59
C LYS A 839 22.89 -25.81 4.10
N THR A 840 21.73 -25.63 3.51
CA THR A 840 21.55 -25.19 2.12
C THR A 840 20.32 -24.31 1.98
N TRP A 841 20.06 -23.87 0.74
CA TRP A 841 18.85 -23.10 0.44
C TRP A 841 17.63 -24.00 0.47
N ILE A 842 16.70 -23.72 1.38
CA ILE A 842 15.49 -24.53 1.62
C ILE A 842 14.20 -23.83 1.19
N GLY A 843 14.24 -22.57 0.77
CA GLY A 843 13.05 -21.86 0.27
C GLY A 843 13.32 -20.42 -0.17
N ASN A 844 12.33 -19.86 -0.88
CA ASN A 844 12.35 -18.49 -1.40
C ASN A 844 10.99 -17.82 -1.16
N PRO A 845 10.89 -16.75 -0.34
CA PRO A 845 9.61 -16.10 -0.04
C PRO A 845 9.08 -15.19 -1.14
N TYR A 846 9.92 -14.73 -2.08
CA TYR A 846 9.46 -13.87 -3.16
C TYR A 846 8.79 -14.69 -4.27
N PRO A 847 7.59 -14.30 -4.74
CA PRO A 847 6.87 -15.04 -5.75
C PRO A 847 7.56 -15.01 -7.12
N ASP A 848 7.47 -16.12 -7.84
CA ASP A 848 7.89 -16.20 -9.24
C ASP A 848 6.86 -15.52 -10.17
N LEU A 849 5.57 -15.55 -9.79
CA LEU A 849 4.47 -14.97 -10.56
C LEU A 849 3.41 -14.34 -9.64
N MET A 850 3.02 -13.12 -9.97
CA MET A 850 1.86 -12.43 -9.38
C MET A 850 0.76 -12.32 -10.45
N VAL A 851 -0.49 -12.59 -10.05
CA VAL A 851 -1.66 -12.63 -10.94
C VAL A 851 -2.77 -11.75 -10.37
N GLY A 852 -3.30 -10.85 -11.18
CA GLY A 852 -4.52 -10.09 -10.90
C GLY A 852 -5.56 -10.39 -11.98
N LEU A 853 -6.77 -10.80 -11.60
CA LEU A 853 -7.89 -11.01 -12.53
C LEU A 853 -9.09 -10.16 -12.08
N ASN A 854 -9.55 -9.29 -12.96
CA ASN A 854 -10.64 -8.35 -12.71
C ASN A 854 -11.76 -8.60 -13.71
N LEU A 855 -12.96 -8.89 -13.19
CA LEU A 855 -14.15 -9.21 -13.98
C LEU A 855 -15.25 -8.20 -13.67
N GLY A 856 -15.79 -7.56 -14.69
CA GLY A 856 -16.92 -6.66 -14.57
C GLY A 856 -18.01 -7.02 -15.58
N PHE A 857 -19.26 -7.12 -15.13
CA PHE A 857 -20.42 -7.39 -15.98
C PHE A 857 -21.53 -6.40 -15.66
N SER A 858 -22.25 -5.95 -16.67
CA SER A 858 -23.48 -5.18 -16.48
C SER A 858 -24.55 -5.61 -17.47
N TYR A 859 -25.77 -5.79 -16.96
CA TYR A 859 -26.93 -6.10 -17.76
C TYR A 859 -28.14 -5.28 -17.27
N LYS A 860 -28.58 -4.33 -18.11
CA LYS A 860 -29.63 -3.38 -17.72
C LYS A 860 -29.22 -2.63 -16.42
N ASN A 861 -29.99 -2.85 -15.36
CA ASN A 861 -29.82 -2.19 -14.06
C ASN A 861 -28.98 -2.97 -13.05
N ILE A 862 -28.46 -4.14 -13.44
CA ILE A 862 -27.63 -4.99 -12.57
C ILE A 862 -26.18 -4.85 -13.00
N ASP A 863 -25.29 -4.69 -12.07
CA ASP A 863 -23.84 -4.77 -12.24
C ASP A 863 -23.24 -5.83 -11.31
N PHE A 864 -22.15 -6.44 -11.76
CA PHE A 864 -21.38 -7.44 -11.04
C PHE A 864 -19.90 -7.14 -11.21
N THR A 865 -19.14 -7.20 -10.11
CA THR A 865 -17.69 -7.08 -10.08
C THR A 865 -17.08 -8.24 -9.29
N ALA A 866 -16.01 -8.83 -9.83
CA ALA A 866 -15.22 -9.83 -9.12
C ALA A 866 -13.73 -9.59 -9.38
N ASN A 867 -12.95 -9.43 -8.30
CA ASN A 867 -11.52 -9.19 -8.35
C ASN A 867 -10.79 -10.32 -7.63
N PHE A 868 -9.74 -10.83 -8.26
CA PHE A 868 -8.89 -11.88 -7.72
C PHE A 868 -7.45 -11.43 -7.75
N TYR A 869 -6.70 -11.84 -6.73
CA TYR A 869 -5.26 -11.63 -6.64
C TYR A 869 -4.59 -12.89 -6.08
N GLY A 870 -3.42 -13.22 -6.61
CA GLY A 870 -2.64 -14.35 -6.11
C GLY A 870 -1.16 -14.21 -6.41
N THR A 871 -0.38 -14.96 -5.63
CA THR A 871 1.07 -15.15 -5.82
C THR A 871 1.37 -16.63 -5.93
N PHE A 872 2.35 -16.98 -6.75
CA PHE A 872 2.72 -18.37 -7.03
C PHE A 872 4.23 -18.53 -7.03
N GLY A 873 4.69 -19.69 -6.53
CA GLY A 873 6.11 -20.05 -6.49
C GLY A 873 6.89 -19.37 -5.36
N ASN A 874 6.19 -18.90 -4.33
CA ASN A 874 6.79 -18.40 -3.10
C ASN A 874 6.65 -19.42 -1.98
N ASP A 875 7.66 -19.49 -1.12
CA ASP A 875 7.67 -20.34 0.07
C ASP A 875 7.41 -19.52 1.33
N ILE A 876 6.86 -20.16 2.35
CA ILE A 876 6.68 -19.60 3.70
C ILE A 876 7.38 -20.51 4.71
N PHE A 877 8.19 -19.91 5.59
CA PHE A 877 8.69 -20.58 6.78
C PHE A 877 7.61 -20.48 7.87
N ASN A 878 6.89 -21.56 8.04
CA ASN A 878 5.73 -21.64 8.93
C ASN A 878 6.15 -22.04 10.36
N LYS A 879 6.41 -21.01 11.21
CA LYS A 879 6.75 -21.26 12.62
C LYS A 879 5.63 -21.96 13.38
N THR A 880 4.37 -21.86 12.93
CA THR A 880 3.22 -22.47 13.62
C THR A 880 3.25 -24.00 13.59
N LYS A 881 4.06 -24.62 12.71
CA LYS A 881 4.32 -26.06 12.76
C LYS A 881 4.99 -26.48 14.08
N GLY A 882 5.70 -25.58 14.74
CA GLY A 882 6.23 -25.79 16.07
C GLY A 882 5.14 -26.12 17.12
N LEU A 883 3.90 -25.64 16.92
CA LEU A 883 2.78 -25.95 17.81
C LEU A 883 2.37 -27.44 17.78
N TYR A 884 2.79 -28.24 16.80
CA TYR A 884 2.63 -29.69 16.90
C TYR A 884 3.47 -30.33 18.02
N SER A 885 4.55 -29.67 18.42
CA SER A 885 5.42 -30.19 19.49
C SER A 885 4.85 -30.02 20.89
N GLY A 886 4.03 -29.00 21.14
CA GLY A 886 3.64 -28.57 22.49
C GLY A 886 4.83 -28.17 23.36
N VAL A 887 5.93 -27.67 22.77
CA VAL A 887 7.12 -27.19 23.51
C VAL A 887 6.71 -26.16 24.56
N SER A 888 7.37 -26.20 25.71
CA SER A 888 7.10 -25.28 26.83
C SER A 888 5.65 -25.25 27.33
N GLY A 889 4.87 -26.30 27.07
CA GLY A 889 3.47 -26.37 27.49
C GLY A 889 2.49 -25.60 26.62
N GLN A 890 2.88 -25.16 25.43
CA GLN A 890 1.99 -24.50 24.47
C GLN A 890 0.89 -25.45 23.98
N ASN A 891 -0.30 -24.89 23.66
CA ASN A 891 -1.36 -25.68 23.04
C ASN A 891 -0.91 -26.16 21.64
N VAL A 892 -1.56 -27.18 21.15
CA VAL A 892 -1.21 -27.86 19.90
C VAL A 892 -2.35 -27.79 18.89
N TRP A 893 -2.04 -28.03 17.63
CA TRP A 893 -3.06 -28.20 16.59
C TRP A 893 -3.97 -29.40 16.89
N ALA A 894 -5.27 -29.25 16.64
CA ALA A 894 -6.21 -30.38 16.77
C ALA A 894 -5.82 -31.52 15.82
N GLY A 895 -5.94 -32.76 16.31
CA GLY A 895 -5.54 -33.96 15.57
C GLY A 895 -4.04 -34.24 15.59
N THR A 896 -3.28 -33.57 16.45
CA THR A 896 -1.81 -33.78 16.59
C THR A 896 -1.47 -35.23 16.90
N LEU A 897 -2.20 -35.91 17.78
CA LEU A 897 -1.97 -37.33 18.09
C LEU A 897 -2.09 -38.25 16.87
N GLN A 898 -3.04 -37.96 15.99
CA GLN A 898 -3.28 -38.75 14.78
C GLN A 898 -2.30 -38.44 13.66
N LYS A 899 -1.80 -37.19 13.59
CA LYS A 899 -0.90 -36.71 12.54
C LYS A 899 0.56 -36.99 12.84
N ALA A 900 0.94 -36.93 14.11
CA ALA A 900 2.32 -37.21 14.53
C ALA A 900 2.64 -38.72 14.37
N TRP A 901 3.90 -39.00 14.11
CA TRP A 901 4.39 -40.37 14.06
C TRP A 901 4.18 -41.09 15.41
N HIS A 902 3.52 -42.21 15.42
CA HIS A 902 3.26 -43.07 16.59
C HIS A 902 3.46 -44.59 16.32
N GLY A 903 4.26 -44.89 15.27
CA GLY A 903 4.62 -46.22 14.84
C GLY A 903 4.94 -46.26 13.33
N GLU A 904 5.59 -47.33 12.88
CA GLU A 904 6.00 -47.49 11.48
C GLU A 904 4.83 -47.28 10.50
N GLY A 905 5.00 -46.41 9.51
CA GLY A 905 4.02 -46.14 8.46
C GLY A 905 2.89 -45.18 8.86
N THR A 906 2.85 -44.63 10.09
CA THR A 906 1.75 -43.78 10.55
C THR A 906 1.89 -42.33 10.12
N SER A 907 3.08 -41.81 9.98
CA SER A 907 3.35 -40.46 9.48
C SER A 907 4.72 -40.36 8.83
N ASN A 908 4.83 -39.51 7.79
CA ASN A 908 6.11 -39.07 7.22
C ASN A 908 6.20 -37.54 7.17
N ASP A 909 5.24 -36.84 7.75
CA ASP A 909 5.11 -35.38 7.72
C ASP A 909 5.37 -34.74 9.11
N ILE A 910 4.75 -35.28 10.16
CA ILE A 910 4.87 -34.75 11.52
C ILE A 910 5.66 -35.78 12.36
N PRO A 911 6.81 -35.39 12.92
CA PRO A 911 7.64 -36.29 13.71
C PRO A 911 6.94 -36.73 15.00
N ARG A 912 7.53 -37.72 15.67
CA ARG A 912 7.05 -38.21 16.96
C ARG A 912 6.96 -37.08 18.00
N LEU A 913 6.03 -37.18 18.87
CA LEU A 913 5.92 -36.29 20.02
C LEU A 913 7.05 -36.61 21.01
N SER A 914 7.85 -35.62 21.38
CA SER A 914 8.97 -35.75 22.30
C SER A 914 8.99 -34.56 23.26
N TYR A 915 9.28 -34.81 24.51
CA TYR A 915 9.48 -33.75 25.50
C TYR A 915 10.87 -33.15 25.41
N ASN A 916 11.88 -33.98 25.26
CA ASN A 916 13.28 -33.57 25.22
C ASN A 916 13.77 -33.10 23.86
N ASP A 917 13.10 -33.49 22.78
CA ASP A 917 13.46 -33.21 21.37
C ASP A 917 14.97 -33.29 21.09
N LEU A 918 15.61 -34.40 21.54
CA LEU A 918 17.07 -34.57 21.44
C LEU A 918 17.59 -34.54 20.00
N ASN A 919 16.77 -34.90 19.02
CA ASN A 919 17.06 -34.82 17.59
C ASN A 919 16.87 -33.41 17.05
N GLN A 920 16.28 -32.49 17.83
CA GLN A 920 15.96 -31.12 17.43
C GLN A 920 15.00 -31.02 16.23
N ASN A 921 13.97 -31.88 16.21
CA ASN A 921 12.95 -31.93 15.16
C ASN A 921 12.22 -30.58 15.00
N TYR A 922 11.91 -29.92 16.13
CA TYR A 922 11.14 -28.67 16.16
C TYR A 922 11.96 -27.43 16.49
N THR A 923 13.24 -27.57 16.78
CA THR A 923 14.11 -26.45 17.19
C THR A 923 15.15 -26.08 16.15
N ARG A 924 15.43 -26.96 15.18
CA ARG A 924 16.39 -26.75 14.10
C ARG A 924 15.76 -26.07 12.88
N VAL A 925 16.40 -25.04 12.33
CA VAL A 925 15.98 -24.42 11.06
C VAL A 925 16.10 -25.43 9.94
N SER A 926 14.96 -25.90 9.41
CA SER A 926 14.95 -26.96 8.38
C SER A 926 13.79 -26.81 7.40
N SER A 927 13.86 -27.57 6.31
CA SER A 927 12.80 -27.63 5.30
C SER A 927 11.48 -28.20 5.83
N PHE A 928 11.46 -28.81 7.00
CA PHE A 928 10.24 -29.21 7.70
C PHE A 928 9.25 -28.04 7.90
N PHE A 929 9.77 -26.84 8.17
CA PHE A 929 8.97 -25.63 8.39
C PHE A 929 8.60 -24.92 7.10
N VAL A 930 9.21 -25.26 5.96
CA VAL A 930 8.96 -24.59 4.69
C VAL A 930 7.75 -25.19 3.99
N GLU A 931 6.81 -24.34 3.61
CA GLU A 931 5.60 -24.73 2.88
C GLU A 931 5.43 -23.87 1.62
N ASP A 932 4.71 -24.41 0.63
CA ASP A 932 4.25 -23.65 -0.53
C ASP A 932 3.29 -22.54 -0.08
N GLY A 933 3.71 -21.29 -0.23
CA GLY A 933 2.94 -20.10 0.08
C GLY A 933 2.07 -19.59 -1.06
N SER A 934 1.97 -20.34 -2.15
CA SER A 934 1.14 -19.97 -3.31
C SER A 934 -0.33 -19.87 -2.93
N TYR A 935 -1.01 -18.83 -3.41
CA TYR A 935 -2.43 -18.65 -3.20
C TYR A 935 -3.11 -17.87 -4.32
N MET A 936 -4.44 -18.05 -4.44
CA MET A 936 -5.36 -17.19 -5.17
C MET A 936 -6.50 -16.77 -4.24
N ARG A 937 -6.65 -15.47 -4.02
CA ARG A 937 -7.70 -14.89 -3.16
C ARG A 937 -8.72 -14.14 -3.99
N CYS A 938 -10.00 -14.40 -3.72
CA CYS A 938 -11.07 -13.52 -4.17
C CYS A 938 -11.05 -12.26 -3.30
N LYS A 939 -10.63 -11.12 -3.85
CA LYS A 939 -10.51 -9.85 -3.10
C LYS A 939 -11.84 -9.15 -2.96
N LEU A 940 -12.69 -9.22 -3.98
CA LEU A 940 -14.00 -8.58 -4.02
C LEU A 940 -14.98 -9.42 -4.84
N LEU A 941 -16.16 -9.64 -4.31
CA LEU A 941 -17.38 -9.98 -5.05
C LEU A 941 -18.43 -8.92 -4.73
N GLN A 942 -18.97 -8.26 -5.75
CA GLN A 942 -20.00 -7.25 -5.56
C GLN A 942 -21.12 -7.44 -6.58
N VAL A 943 -22.36 -7.31 -6.14
CA VAL A 943 -23.57 -7.23 -6.98
C VAL A 943 -24.26 -5.91 -6.67
N GLY A 944 -24.55 -5.12 -7.69
CA GLY A 944 -25.28 -3.86 -7.59
C GLY A 944 -26.57 -3.87 -8.39
N TYR A 945 -27.56 -3.14 -7.89
CA TYR A 945 -28.82 -2.88 -8.58
C TYR A 945 -29.14 -1.38 -8.54
N THR A 946 -29.20 -0.77 -9.71
CA THR A 946 -29.61 0.64 -9.85
C THR A 946 -31.10 0.74 -10.10
N LEU A 947 -31.83 1.41 -9.21
CA LEU A 947 -33.27 1.59 -9.36
C LEU A 947 -33.59 2.50 -10.57
N PRO A 948 -34.67 2.23 -11.30
CA PRO A 948 -35.09 3.11 -12.38
C PRO A 948 -35.37 4.55 -11.91
N LYS A 949 -34.71 5.54 -12.49
CA LYS A 949 -34.80 6.98 -12.13
C LYS A 949 -36.25 7.49 -12.05
N LYS A 950 -37.13 6.93 -12.89
CA LYS A 950 -38.57 7.28 -12.90
C LYS A 950 -39.31 6.99 -11.59
N TRP A 951 -38.80 6.07 -10.74
CA TRP A 951 -39.38 5.73 -9.46
C TRP A 951 -39.02 6.75 -8.35
N LEU A 952 -37.94 7.53 -8.56
CA LEU A 952 -37.34 8.41 -7.57
C LEU A 952 -37.27 9.87 -8.05
N ASN A 953 -38.17 10.29 -8.93
CA ASN A 953 -38.26 11.65 -9.45
C ASN A 953 -36.93 12.19 -10.03
N GLY A 954 -36.17 11.33 -10.69
CA GLY A 954 -34.88 11.68 -11.31
C GLY A 954 -33.65 11.40 -10.48
N THR A 955 -33.80 11.09 -9.20
CA THR A 955 -32.68 10.64 -8.31
C THR A 955 -32.20 9.26 -8.73
N GLU A 956 -30.89 9.06 -8.75
CA GLU A 956 -30.28 7.74 -8.97
C GLU A 956 -29.99 7.09 -7.62
N LEU A 957 -30.54 5.90 -7.41
CA LEU A 957 -30.28 5.07 -6.22
C LEU A 957 -29.74 3.72 -6.68
N ARG A 958 -28.51 3.39 -6.23
CA ARG A 958 -27.91 2.06 -6.38
C ARG A 958 -27.77 1.40 -5.02
N LEU A 959 -28.19 0.14 -4.94
CA LEU A 959 -28.02 -0.72 -3.79
C LEU A 959 -26.97 -1.79 -4.15
N SER A 960 -26.09 -2.13 -3.21
CA SER A 960 -25.05 -3.13 -3.45
C SER A 960 -24.85 -4.07 -2.27
N LEU A 961 -24.49 -5.31 -2.58
CA LEU A 961 -23.97 -6.30 -1.64
C LEU A 961 -22.55 -6.65 -2.04
N SER A 962 -21.64 -6.60 -1.09
CA SER A 962 -20.22 -6.86 -1.32
C SER A 962 -19.68 -7.86 -0.30
N ALA A 963 -18.79 -8.73 -0.77
CA ALA A 963 -17.98 -9.62 0.05
C ALA A 963 -16.50 -9.40 -0.30
N GLN A 964 -15.68 -9.03 0.68
CA GLN A 964 -14.23 -8.87 0.51
C GLN A 964 -13.53 -10.04 1.18
N ASN A 965 -12.51 -10.58 0.53
CA ASN A 965 -11.76 -11.77 0.95
C ASN A 965 -12.64 -12.99 1.30
N PRO A 966 -13.76 -13.29 0.60
CA PRO A 966 -14.69 -14.33 1.00
C PRO A 966 -14.04 -15.73 1.04
N PHE A 967 -13.06 -15.99 0.19
CA PHE A 967 -12.29 -17.24 0.17
C PHE A 967 -10.89 -17.06 -0.41
N THR A 968 -9.99 -17.95 0.01
CA THR A 968 -8.62 -18.09 -0.50
C THR A 968 -8.38 -19.54 -0.87
N ILE A 969 -7.82 -19.79 -2.06
CA ILE A 969 -7.39 -21.10 -2.52
C ILE A 969 -5.89 -21.19 -2.27
N THR A 970 -5.46 -22.13 -1.41
CA THR A 970 -4.06 -22.32 -1.04
C THR A 970 -3.85 -23.71 -0.46
N SER A 971 -2.63 -24.23 -0.55
CA SER A 971 -2.15 -25.43 0.15
C SER A 971 -1.51 -25.11 1.50
N TYR A 972 -1.27 -23.82 1.80
CA TYR A 972 -0.62 -23.36 3.02
C TYR A 972 -1.45 -23.73 4.26
N SER A 973 -0.80 -24.29 5.29
CA SER A 973 -1.47 -24.78 6.49
C SER A 973 -1.68 -23.74 7.58
N GLY A 974 -0.97 -22.60 7.54
CA GLY A 974 -1.09 -21.50 8.49
C GLY A 974 -2.34 -20.64 8.29
N MET A 975 -2.44 -19.53 9.03
CA MET A 975 -3.64 -18.69 9.08
C MET A 975 -3.90 -17.90 7.79
N ASP A 976 -2.86 -17.31 7.19
CA ASP A 976 -2.99 -16.43 6.03
C ASP A 976 -1.68 -16.40 5.21
N PRO A 977 -1.67 -16.91 3.95
CA PRO A 977 -0.47 -16.94 3.14
C PRO A 977 0.03 -15.57 2.65
N GLU A 978 -0.80 -14.53 2.73
CA GLU A 978 -0.42 -13.17 2.33
C GLU A 978 0.41 -12.44 3.40
N ARG A 979 0.11 -12.66 4.68
CA ARG A 979 0.71 -11.92 5.80
C ARG A 979 2.23 -12.11 5.96
N PRO A 980 2.80 -13.29 5.79
CA PRO A 980 4.25 -13.50 5.88
C PRO A 980 5.07 -12.72 4.85
N GLN A 981 4.43 -12.18 3.80
CA GLN A 981 5.10 -11.35 2.79
C GLN A 981 5.48 -9.95 3.33
N ILE A 982 4.96 -9.56 4.50
CA ILE A 982 5.44 -8.37 5.23
C ILE A 982 6.45 -8.87 6.26
N GLY A 983 7.72 -8.53 6.06
CA GLY A 983 8.78 -8.86 7.03
C GLY A 983 8.60 -8.12 8.35
N LYS A 984 9.28 -8.57 9.38
CA LYS A 984 9.30 -7.91 10.69
C LYS A 984 9.65 -6.43 10.50
N ASP A 985 8.86 -5.54 11.11
CA ASP A 985 9.01 -4.08 11.02
C ASP A 985 9.06 -3.54 9.57
N GLY A 986 8.42 -4.26 8.62
CA GLY A 986 8.41 -3.92 7.21
C GLY A 986 9.71 -4.23 6.46
N SER A 987 10.62 -5.00 7.04
CA SER A 987 11.89 -5.41 6.42
C SER A 987 11.64 -6.18 5.13
N VAL A 988 12.44 -5.90 4.09
CA VAL A 988 12.38 -6.58 2.79
C VAL A 988 13.46 -7.66 2.63
N ILE A 989 14.38 -7.76 3.59
CA ILE A 989 15.39 -8.81 3.66
C ILE A 989 15.10 -9.85 4.75
N GLU A 990 13.92 -9.76 5.38
CA GLU A 990 13.42 -10.69 6.39
C GLU A 990 11.91 -10.93 6.14
N THR A 991 11.55 -11.39 4.95
CA THR A 991 10.17 -11.68 4.58
C THR A 991 9.92 -13.19 4.48
N GLY A 992 8.66 -13.61 4.51
CA GLY A 992 8.26 -15.00 4.32
C GLY A 992 8.19 -15.84 5.58
N ILE A 993 8.36 -15.24 6.77
CA ILE A 993 8.29 -15.94 8.06
C ILE A 993 6.90 -15.71 8.68
N ASP A 994 6.16 -16.79 8.91
CA ASP A 994 4.87 -16.73 9.61
C ASP A 994 5.05 -17.00 11.11
N GLY A 995 4.89 -15.94 11.92
CA GLY A 995 4.85 -15.96 13.37
C GLY A 995 3.46 -15.67 13.94
N ILE A 996 2.39 -15.91 13.17
CA ILE A 996 0.99 -15.62 13.53
C ILE A 996 0.73 -14.11 13.60
N ALA A 997 0.79 -13.43 12.44
CA ALA A 997 0.40 -12.04 12.34
C ALA A 997 -1.12 -11.87 12.18
N TYR A 998 -1.65 -10.68 12.43
CA TYR A 998 -3.08 -10.35 12.27
C TYR A 998 -3.60 -10.76 10.89
N PRO A 999 -4.50 -11.75 10.76
CA PRO A 999 -4.95 -12.25 9.46
C PRO A 999 -5.86 -11.27 8.75
N ASN A 1000 -5.96 -11.36 7.42
CA ASN A 1000 -6.91 -10.57 6.65
C ASN A 1000 -8.36 -11.03 6.89
N PRO A 1001 -9.26 -10.15 7.36
CA PRO A 1001 -10.64 -10.53 7.64
C PRO A 1001 -11.46 -10.71 6.36
N ARG A 1002 -12.50 -11.55 6.47
CA ARG A 1002 -13.61 -11.59 5.53
C ARG A 1002 -14.58 -10.48 5.87
N THR A 1003 -14.95 -9.64 4.92
CA THR A 1003 -15.84 -8.49 5.16
C THR A 1003 -17.08 -8.59 4.30
N PHE A 1004 -18.27 -8.43 4.91
CA PHE A 1004 -19.56 -8.43 4.22
C PHE A 1004 -20.25 -7.09 4.43
N LEU A 1005 -20.63 -6.43 3.33
CA LEU A 1005 -21.11 -5.05 3.34
C LEU A 1005 -22.40 -4.90 2.54
N PHE A 1006 -23.29 -4.07 3.03
CA PHE A 1006 -24.40 -3.50 2.30
C PHE A 1006 -24.10 -2.04 1.96
N GLY A 1007 -24.30 -1.63 0.71
CA GLY A 1007 -24.01 -0.30 0.20
C GLY A 1007 -25.25 0.40 -0.38
N ILE A 1008 -25.29 1.71 -0.23
CA ILE A 1008 -26.29 2.62 -0.79
C ILE A 1008 -25.56 3.79 -1.44
N ASP A 1009 -25.79 4.01 -2.74
CA ASP A 1009 -25.27 5.16 -3.48
C ASP A 1009 -26.44 6.00 -4.00
N LEU A 1010 -26.50 7.27 -3.58
CA LEU A 1010 -27.54 8.25 -3.98
C LEU A 1010 -26.88 9.38 -4.78
N LYS A 1011 -27.50 9.76 -5.92
CA LYS A 1011 -27.09 10.94 -6.71
C LYS A 1011 -28.33 11.78 -7.08
N PHE A 1012 -28.19 13.09 -6.78
CA PHE A 1012 -29.26 14.08 -6.97
C PHE A 1012 -28.89 15.06 -8.10
#